data_7a94a3fa53a9aa6102a4b1b66a91fc69
#
_entry.id   7a94a3fa53a9aa6102a4b1b66a91fc69
#
_cell.length_a   1.000
_cell.length_b   1.000
_cell.length_c   1.000
_cell.angle_alpha   90.00
_cell.angle_beta   90.00
_cell.angle_gamma   90.00
#
_symmetry.space_group_name_H-M   'P 1'
#
loop_
_entity.id
_entity.type
_entity.pdbx_description
1 polymer ?
#
loop_
_entity_poly.entity_id
_entity_poly.type
_entity_poly.pdbx_seq_one_letter_code
_entity_poly.pdbx_strand_id
1 'polypeptide(L)'
;MNDEAYEEIFGEHDRGQTEIIKSAAYNKDDYTEARLASTRSLFHSDTNEKSTNGAPCDNDEQNTANANEVPEKSFSGLMKVIAGSLVGTTDYESVYDNLCVDSVDDTNQDVTSVPTLVDVARSVAHNQGTKMDEKQYITYEILCCTFLLGLVKDASDQNSRLKSYLQDALSRDDERKMEDLIEELKVRGGQDQLIMFLTGPAGAGKSTALKVARTFLYRFCLAIGLLWSDWTFFVTAYTGSAAMFIGGFTICKSAFLFKKGALNEQEKKVWREVRILVIDEISFMPDGQLQKLHSRLKEIGDRNKPFGGFSIVFSGDFRQLQPPGANEKTLLFSDQSSNLWNDSVNVVIILDNKHRFKDDEEYGSMMKHFWLKDLTKAHRTRLMTRRVGRKNVTLPDKLPHEGAYACAFNRERNSISAANFKDHILRTHPSSDDKTALPPSHTIVIDADIKSSLQKVGRTRINSALRHRILTTCGDANVKHHNKGVDPALCLYVGAYLLCTLDNKFLREKVPRGNGTLCRLVSMKLKRNASPRIRNFYGKKVWNVCAKDVAWIECEHVIKTDAICQLEKKIGDLQNKLRTAEGNSHDTITEDIMTTENELLDLCKTRRFKIEPKHYSGVRVAVKPHPLARTKDKFKCNMIQFPINLNDASTVHKLQGLSKDMIVVASWTSKFQNWEYTVLSRVRTLEGLFLLKDIDMDKSFAPSEILKKYFKKIRTMESKFLEKRKKKMTDYYKQKRNKRS
;
A
#
# COMPACT_ATOMS: atom_id res chain seq x y z
N MET A 1 10.82 -28.00 -2.03
CA MET A 1 9.62 -27.71 -1.22
C MET A 1 8.44 -28.20 -2.03
N ASN A 2 7.66 -29.11 -1.48
CA ASN A 2 6.49 -29.64 -2.19
C ASN A 2 5.48 -28.51 -2.38
N ASP A 3 4.87 -28.44 -3.57
CA ASP A 3 3.77 -27.54 -3.89
C ASP A 3 2.66 -27.54 -2.83
N GLU A 4 2.53 -28.65 -2.07
CA GLU A 4 1.57 -28.80 -0.98
C GLU A 4 1.78 -27.84 0.21
N ALA A 5 3.02 -27.49 0.59
CA ALA A 5 3.27 -26.58 1.72
C ALA A 5 3.05 -25.11 1.34
N TYR A 6 3.28 -24.76 0.08
CA TYR A 6 2.93 -23.47 -0.48
C TYR A 6 1.41 -23.35 -0.67
N GLU A 7 0.77 -24.43 -1.14
CA GLU A 7 -0.68 -24.57 -1.24
C GLU A 7 -1.37 -24.53 0.13
N GLU A 8 -0.75 -25.05 1.18
CA GLU A 8 -1.32 -25.05 2.53
C GLU A 8 -1.41 -23.66 3.17
N ILE A 9 -0.59 -22.71 2.75
CA ILE A 9 -0.51 -21.36 3.32
C ILE A 9 -1.01 -20.27 2.35
N PHE A 10 -0.81 -20.42 1.04
CA PHE A 10 -1.13 -19.38 0.02
C PHE A 10 -1.75 -19.92 -1.27
N GLY A 11 -1.65 -21.22 -1.56
CA GLY A 11 -1.92 -21.80 -2.88
C GLY A 11 -3.35 -21.63 -3.37
N GLU A 12 -4.33 -21.48 -2.49
CA GLU A 12 -5.72 -21.27 -2.89
C GLU A 12 -6.05 -19.80 -3.16
N HIS A 13 -5.30 -18.86 -2.57
CA HIS A 13 -5.43 -17.43 -2.91
C HIS A 13 -4.89 -17.16 -4.32
N ASP A 14 -3.80 -17.83 -4.70
CA ASP A 14 -3.18 -17.68 -6.01
C ASP A 14 -3.95 -18.42 -7.13
N ARG A 15 -4.49 -19.62 -6.87
CA ARG A 15 -5.30 -20.35 -7.87
C ARG A 15 -6.66 -19.71 -8.12
N GLY A 16 -7.30 -19.15 -7.10
CA GLY A 16 -8.49 -18.32 -7.26
C GLY A 16 -8.23 -17.07 -8.10
N GLN A 17 -7.06 -16.44 -7.93
CA GLN A 17 -6.63 -15.33 -8.77
C GLN A 17 -6.34 -15.79 -10.21
N THR A 18 -5.80 -16.97 -10.43
CA THR A 18 -5.50 -17.51 -11.77
C THR A 18 -6.77 -17.82 -12.58
N GLU A 19 -7.82 -18.35 -11.95
CA GLU A 19 -9.11 -18.57 -12.62
C GLU A 19 -9.86 -17.26 -12.89
N ILE A 20 -9.73 -16.28 -11.99
CA ILE A 20 -10.29 -14.92 -12.14
C ILE A 20 -9.56 -14.15 -13.24
N ILE A 21 -8.24 -14.33 -13.38
CA ILE A 21 -7.45 -13.75 -14.49
C ILE A 21 -7.91 -14.33 -15.83
N LYS A 22 -8.30 -15.59 -15.90
CA LYS A 22 -8.86 -16.16 -17.14
C LYS A 22 -10.19 -15.54 -17.54
N SER A 23 -11.05 -15.14 -16.61
CA SER A 23 -12.32 -14.47 -16.90
C SER A 23 -12.16 -12.97 -17.17
N ALA A 24 -11.17 -12.30 -16.59
CA ALA A 24 -10.90 -10.86 -16.78
C ALA A 24 -10.09 -10.54 -18.04
N ALA A 25 -9.37 -11.51 -18.60
CA ALA A 25 -8.58 -11.32 -19.82
C ALA A 25 -9.45 -11.24 -21.10
N TYR A 26 -10.74 -11.49 -21.01
CA TYR A 26 -11.63 -11.59 -22.20
C TYR A 26 -12.50 -10.36 -22.48
N ASN A 27 -12.52 -9.32 -21.64
CA ASN A 27 -13.24 -8.09 -21.98
C ASN A 27 -12.29 -7.03 -22.55
N LYS A 28 -12.29 -6.94 -23.86
CA LYS A 28 -11.41 -6.10 -24.68
C LYS A 28 -11.69 -4.59 -24.52
N ASP A 29 -12.90 -4.22 -24.16
CA ASP A 29 -13.38 -2.84 -24.16
C ASP A 29 -13.17 -2.14 -22.81
N ASP A 30 -13.19 -2.88 -21.70
CA ASP A 30 -12.97 -2.36 -20.35
C ASP A 30 -11.54 -1.80 -20.12
N TYR A 31 -10.57 -2.23 -20.93
CA TYR A 31 -9.17 -1.81 -20.78
C TYR A 31 -8.88 -0.41 -21.35
N THR A 32 -9.67 -0.02 -22.36
CA THR A 32 -9.49 1.27 -23.06
C THR A 32 -10.28 2.38 -22.35
N GLU A 33 -11.49 2.11 -21.85
CA GLU A 33 -12.27 3.08 -21.07
C GLU A 33 -11.67 3.33 -19.66
N ALA A 34 -11.15 2.30 -19.01
CA ALA A 34 -10.44 2.45 -17.74
C ALA A 34 -9.16 3.31 -17.86
N ARG A 35 -8.60 3.43 -19.07
CA ARG A 35 -7.44 4.26 -19.37
C ARG A 35 -7.75 5.77 -19.32
N LEU A 36 -8.94 6.16 -19.72
CA LEU A 36 -9.41 7.56 -19.71
C LEU A 36 -9.94 8.00 -18.34
N ALA A 37 -10.47 7.06 -17.55
CA ALA A 37 -11.00 7.34 -16.22
C ALA A 37 -9.90 7.47 -15.15
N SER A 38 -8.79 6.74 -15.27
CA SER A 38 -7.71 6.75 -14.25
C SER A 38 -6.90 8.06 -14.22
N THR A 39 -6.86 8.79 -15.34
CA THR A 39 -6.20 10.10 -15.42
C THR A 39 -6.95 11.20 -14.68
N ARG A 40 -8.24 11.04 -14.41
CA ARG A 40 -9.07 12.06 -13.77
C ARG A 40 -9.27 11.88 -12.26
N SER A 41 -9.07 10.70 -11.68
CA SER A 41 -9.58 10.41 -10.33
C SER A 41 -8.57 10.46 -9.19
N LEU A 42 -7.26 10.56 -9.45
CA LEU A 42 -6.23 10.58 -8.39
C LEU A 42 -5.71 11.97 -8.03
N PHE A 43 -6.10 13.03 -8.77
CA PHE A 43 -5.57 14.38 -8.60
C PHE A 43 -6.63 15.49 -8.56
N HIS A 44 -7.92 15.15 -8.48
CA HIS A 44 -8.97 16.15 -8.20
C HIS A 44 -9.29 16.17 -6.70
N SER A 45 -8.41 16.78 -5.92
CA SER A 45 -8.79 17.61 -4.81
C SER A 45 -8.43 19.03 -5.23
N ASP A 46 -9.46 19.87 -5.25
CA ASP A 46 -9.40 21.32 -5.40
C ASP A 46 -9.18 21.90 -6.81
N THR A 47 -10.24 21.96 -7.58
CA THR A 47 -10.74 23.20 -8.20
C THR A 47 -12.22 23.03 -8.50
N ASN A 48 -13.06 23.83 -7.80
CA ASN A 48 -14.45 24.06 -8.13
C ASN A 48 -14.53 24.72 -9.51
N GLU A 49 -14.94 23.99 -10.52
CA GLU A 49 -15.47 24.62 -11.72
C GLU A 49 -16.98 24.40 -11.80
N LYS A 50 -17.69 25.49 -11.59
CA LYS A 50 -19.11 25.63 -11.94
C LYS A 50 -19.24 25.51 -13.45
N SER A 51 -19.98 24.52 -13.88
CA SER A 51 -20.46 24.43 -15.28
C SER A 51 -21.51 25.51 -15.52
N THR A 52 -21.23 26.46 -16.41
CA THR A 52 -22.25 27.22 -17.09
C THR A 52 -22.14 26.95 -18.58
N ASN A 53 -23.21 26.41 -19.14
CA ASN A 53 -23.44 26.33 -20.59
C ASN A 53 -23.60 27.75 -21.17
N GLY A 54 -22.92 28.02 -22.28
CA GLY A 54 -23.14 29.21 -23.07
C GLY A 54 -22.39 29.15 -24.39
N ALA A 55 -23.12 29.20 -25.47
CA ALA A 55 -22.66 29.16 -26.86
C ALA A 55 -21.86 30.41 -27.28
N PRO A 56 -21.25 30.43 -28.50
CA PRO A 56 -20.16 31.32 -28.85
C PRO A 56 -20.61 32.70 -29.32
N CYS A 57 -19.83 33.72 -29.06
CA CYS A 57 -19.82 34.97 -29.82
C CYS A 57 -18.40 35.47 -30.03
N ASP A 58 -18.09 35.71 -31.29
CA ASP A 58 -16.91 36.42 -31.76
C ASP A 58 -16.81 37.82 -31.18
N ASN A 59 -15.61 38.28 -30.87
CA ASN A 59 -15.06 39.53 -31.38
C ASN A 59 -13.69 39.86 -30.81
N ASP A 60 -12.88 40.36 -31.71
CA ASP A 60 -11.54 40.94 -31.54
C ASP A 60 -11.43 41.98 -30.43
N GLU A 61 -10.32 42.02 -29.72
CA GLU A 61 -9.37 43.15 -29.70
C GLU A 61 -8.21 42.96 -28.72
N GLN A 62 -7.07 43.34 -29.19
CA GLN A 62 -5.75 43.45 -28.62
C GLN A 62 -5.70 43.88 -27.16
N ASN A 63 -4.94 43.15 -26.32
CA ASN A 63 -4.02 43.80 -25.37
C ASN A 63 -2.84 42.88 -25.01
N THR A 64 -1.70 43.41 -25.31
CA THR A 64 -0.35 42.91 -25.01
C THR A 64 -0.10 42.92 -23.52
N ALA A 65 0.18 41.75 -22.93
CA ALA A 65 1.05 41.62 -21.75
C ALA A 65 1.50 40.16 -21.59
N ASN A 66 2.79 39.92 -21.76
CA ASN A 66 3.60 38.78 -21.28
C ASN A 66 2.95 37.41 -21.19
N ALA A 67 2.83 36.73 -22.34
CA ALA A 67 2.65 35.31 -22.42
C ALA A 67 3.90 34.61 -21.85
N ASN A 68 3.76 33.88 -20.76
CA ASN A 68 4.71 32.85 -20.37
C ASN A 68 4.73 31.82 -21.50
N GLU A 69 5.78 31.86 -22.33
CA GLU A 69 5.97 30.98 -23.48
C GLU A 69 5.95 29.53 -23.00
N VAL A 70 4.97 28.77 -23.46
CA VAL A 70 5.02 27.31 -23.46
C VAL A 70 6.35 26.94 -24.16
N PRO A 71 7.23 26.15 -23.49
CA PRO A 71 8.54 25.84 -24.08
C PRO A 71 8.33 25.30 -25.49
N GLU A 72 9.03 25.87 -26.47
CA GLU A 72 9.01 25.39 -27.85
C GLU A 72 9.19 23.87 -27.84
N LYS A 73 8.37 23.16 -28.59
CA LYS A 73 8.47 21.70 -28.78
C LYS A 73 9.75 21.36 -29.55
N SER A 74 10.87 21.88 -29.08
CA SER A 74 12.19 21.78 -29.66
C SER A 74 13.11 20.98 -28.75
N PHE A 75 14.09 20.36 -29.34
CA PHE A 75 15.13 19.63 -28.60
C PHE A 75 15.92 20.58 -27.69
N SER A 76 16.28 21.75 -28.17
CA SER A 76 16.96 22.78 -27.39
C SER A 76 16.10 23.27 -26.22
N GLY A 77 14.79 23.43 -26.42
CA GLY A 77 13.82 23.77 -25.36
C GLY A 77 13.79 22.69 -24.27
N LEU A 78 13.69 21.41 -24.65
CA LEU A 78 13.72 20.30 -23.69
C LEU A 78 15.01 20.29 -22.85
N MET A 79 16.18 20.49 -23.50
CA MET A 79 17.48 20.56 -22.80
C MET A 79 17.54 21.72 -21.80
N LYS A 80 17.04 22.90 -22.19
CA LYS A 80 16.95 24.06 -21.28
C LYS A 80 16.08 23.77 -20.06
N VAL A 81 14.92 23.14 -20.24
CA VAL A 81 14.00 22.79 -19.16
C VAL A 81 14.65 21.76 -18.21
N ILE A 82 15.30 20.72 -18.75
CA ILE A 82 16.02 19.74 -17.92
C ILE A 82 17.14 20.43 -17.12
N ALA A 83 17.94 21.26 -17.76
CA ALA A 83 19.00 22.01 -17.09
C ALA A 83 18.44 22.96 -16.02
N GLY A 84 17.33 23.64 -16.28
CA GLY A 84 16.62 24.49 -15.33
C GLY A 84 16.13 23.71 -14.11
N SER A 85 15.66 22.48 -14.30
CA SER A 85 15.22 21.61 -13.19
C SER A 85 16.35 21.24 -12.22
N LEU A 86 17.61 21.30 -12.65
CA LEU A 86 18.80 21.00 -11.86
C LEU A 86 19.40 22.21 -11.12
N VAL A 87 18.82 23.39 -11.29
CA VAL A 87 19.33 24.62 -10.64
C VAL A 87 19.16 24.53 -9.11
N GLY A 88 20.10 25.13 -8.38
CA GLY A 88 20.09 25.18 -6.91
C GLY A 88 20.61 23.91 -6.21
N THR A 89 21.10 22.92 -6.95
CA THR A 89 21.54 21.63 -6.41
C THR A 89 23.04 21.38 -6.52
N THR A 90 23.84 22.43 -6.72
CA THR A 90 25.28 22.29 -6.95
C THR A 90 26.13 22.07 -5.72
N ASP A 91 25.59 22.38 -4.54
CA ASP A 91 26.25 22.19 -3.25
C ASP A 91 25.31 21.45 -2.28
N TYR A 92 25.75 20.31 -1.78
CA TYR A 92 24.94 19.46 -0.90
C TYR A 92 24.60 20.12 0.44
N GLU A 93 25.56 20.84 1.03
CA GLU A 93 25.37 21.51 2.30
C GLU A 93 24.37 22.66 2.16
N SER A 94 24.47 23.45 1.09
CA SER A 94 23.54 24.55 0.80
C SER A 94 22.12 24.05 0.42
N VAL A 95 22.00 22.90 -0.23
CA VAL A 95 20.69 22.29 -0.50
C VAL A 95 20.01 21.87 0.79
N TYR A 96 20.78 21.31 1.74
CA TYR A 96 20.27 20.90 3.06
C TYR A 96 19.81 22.09 3.88
N ASP A 97 20.64 23.14 3.95
CA ASP A 97 20.29 24.37 4.65
C ASP A 97 19.09 25.06 4.02
N ASN A 98 19.02 25.06 2.70
CA ASN A 98 17.90 25.63 1.94
C ASN A 98 16.59 24.81 2.07
N LEU A 99 16.64 23.50 2.36
CA LEU A 99 15.45 22.72 2.72
C LEU A 99 14.93 23.05 4.12
N CYS A 100 15.70 23.82 4.91
CA CYS A 100 15.41 24.19 6.29
C CYS A 100 14.76 25.57 6.47
N VAL A 101 14.60 26.37 5.42
CA VAL A 101 14.00 27.72 5.51
C VAL A 101 12.48 27.61 5.70
N ASP A 102 12.00 28.21 6.80
CA ASP A 102 10.62 28.08 7.28
C ASP A 102 9.58 28.98 6.57
N SER A 103 9.96 29.74 5.54
CA SER A 103 9.05 30.64 4.84
C SER A 103 9.16 30.53 3.33
N VAL A 104 8.23 29.83 2.74
CA VAL A 104 7.87 30.04 1.34
C VAL A 104 6.41 30.48 1.34
N ASP A 105 6.14 31.72 0.96
CA ASP A 105 4.80 32.16 0.60
C ASP A 105 4.28 31.30 -0.56
N ASP A 106 3.41 30.38 -0.25
CA ASP A 106 2.87 29.37 -1.18
C ASP A 106 1.64 29.91 -1.94
N THR A 107 1.45 31.25 -1.93
CA THR A 107 0.41 31.91 -2.72
C THR A 107 0.94 32.18 -4.12
N ASN A 108 0.54 31.35 -5.10
CA ASN A 108 0.79 31.46 -6.54
C ASN A 108 2.09 30.84 -7.08
N GLN A 109 2.27 29.53 -6.96
CA GLN A 109 3.12 28.83 -7.93
C GLN A 109 2.26 28.48 -9.16
N ASP A 110 2.44 29.23 -10.24
CA ASP A 110 1.91 28.90 -11.56
C ASP A 110 2.28 27.47 -11.92
N VAL A 111 1.28 26.64 -12.19
CA VAL A 111 1.43 25.24 -12.57
C VAL A 111 2.26 25.06 -13.86
N THR A 112 2.51 26.14 -14.58
CA THR A 112 3.25 26.23 -15.84
C THR A 112 4.76 26.50 -15.67
N SER A 113 5.24 26.82 -14.46
CA SER A 113 6.67 27.00 -14.23
C SER A 113 7.42 25.68 -14.17
N VAL A 114 8.65 25.64 -14.72
CA VAL A 114 9.52 24.46 -14.69
C VAL A 114 9.87 24.11 -13.25
N PRO A 115 9.49 22.92 -12.74
CA PRO A 115 9.78 22.55 -11.36
C PRO A 115 11.27 22.24 -11.18
N THR A 116 11.91 22.84 -10.17
CA THR A 116 13.25 22.43 -9.76
C THR A 116 13.18 21.25 -8.79
N LEU A 117 14.26 20.47 -8.71
CA LEU A 117 14.38 19.37 -7.74
C LEU A 117 14.21 19.89 -6.31
N VAL A 118 14.77 21.03 -6.00
CA VAL A 118 14.74 21.62 -4.65
C VAL A 118 13.34 22.08 -4.28
N ASP A 119 12.66 22.82 -5.17
CA ASP A 119 11.33 23.38 -4.88
C ASP A 119 10.28 22.27 -4.66
N VAL A 120 10.32 21.21 -5.49
CA VAL A 120 9.42 20.08 -5.28
C VAL A 120 9.70 19.36 -3.98
N ALA A 121 10.97 19.17 -3.61
CA ALA A 121 11.33 18.56 -2.33
C ALA A 121 10.84 19.40 -1.14
N ARG A 122 10.97 20.73 -1.20
CA ARG A 122 10.46 21.67 -0.19
C ARG A 122 8.95 21.63 -0.09
N SER A 123 8.24 21.80 -1.21
CA SER A 123 6.78 21.82 -1.24
C SER A 123 6.19 20.54 -0.64
N VAL A 124 6.71 19.36 -1.00
CA VAL A 124 6.22 18.10 -0.43
C VAL A 124 6.59 17.96 1.04
N ALA A 125 7.79 18.40 1.46
CA ALA A 125 8.21 18.35 2.86
C ALA A 125 7.33 19.27 3.72
N HIS A 126 7.05 20.48 3.27
CA HIS A 126 6.17 21.44 3.95
C HIS A 126 4.75 20.86 4.11
N ASN A 127 4.15 20.37 3.04
CA ASN A 127 2.80 19.80 3.07
C ASN A 127 2.68 18.55 3.96
N GLN A 128 3.78 17.84 4.22
CA GLN A 128 3.79 16.66 5.09
C GLN A 128 4.26 16.97 6.53
N GLY A 129 4.68 18.21 6.80
CA GLY A 129 5.24 18.60 8.09
C GLY A 129 6.52 17.83 8.48
N THR A 130 7.25 17.31 7.50
CA THR A 130 8.46 16.51 7.73
C THR A 130 9.52 16.83 6.69
N LYS A 131 10.73 17.16 7.15
CA LYS A 131 11.90 17.38 6.28
C LYS A 131 12.39 16.06 5.70
N MET A 132 12.86 16.09 4.44
CA MET A 132 13.58 14.96 3.87
C MET A 132 14.98 14.88 4.49
N ASP A 133 15.42 13.68 4.83
CA ASP A 133 16.82 13.45 5.19
C ASP A 133 17.72 13.32 3.95
N GLU A 134 19.03 13.38 4.18
CA GLU A 134 20.05 13.31 3.11
C GLU A 134 19.85 12.10 2.19
N LYS A 135 19.68 10.92 2.74
CA LYS A 135 19.52 9.69 1.95
C LYS A 135 18.19 9.63 1.22
N GLN A 136 17.12 10.20 1.79
CA GLN A 136 15.86 10.36 1.09
C GLN A 136 16.01 11.29 -0.10
N TYR A 137 16.70 12.43 0.08
CA TYR A 137 16.98 13.37 -1.00
C TYR A 137 17.85 12.75 -2.09
N ILE A 138 18.92 12.05 -1.71
CA ILE A 138 19.77 11.31 -2.67
C ILE A 138 18.95 10.29 -3.47
N THR A 139 18.08 9.53 -2.80
CA THR A 139 17.17 8.59 -3.47
C THR A 139 16.29 9.28 -4.49
N TYR A 140 15.67 10.38 -4.08
CA TYR A 140 14.83 11.22 -4.91
C TYR A 140 15.58 11.75 -6.13
N GLU A 141 16.78 12.32 -5.92
CA GLU A 141 17.60 12.87 -7.00
C GLU A 141 18.05 11.80 -8.00
N ILE A 142 18.47 10.60 -7.54
CA ILE A 142 18.82 9.47 -8.42
C ILE A 142 17.64 9.09 -9.31
N LEU A 143 16.43 9.01 -8.76
CA LEU A 143 15.23 8.66 -9.51
C LEU A 143 14.90 9.70 -10.57
N CYS A 144 14.93 10.97 -10.19
CA CYS A 144 14.68 12.07 -11.12
C CYS A 144 15.73 12.16 -12.22
N CYS A 145 17.02 12.09 -11.86
CA CYS A 145 18.09 12.11 -12.84
C CYS A 145 18.07 10.89 -13.78
N THR A 146 17.68 9.71 -13.28
CA THR A 146 17.50 8.53 -14.14
C THR A 146 16.35 8.73 -15.15
N PHE A 147 15.23 9.31 -14.69
CA PHE A 147 14.11 9.64 -15.57
C PHE A 147 14.49 10.67 -16.63
N LEU A 148 15.12 11.77 -16.22
CA LEU A 148 15.55 12.84 -17.13
C LEU A 148 16.58 12.33 -18.15
N LEU A 149 17.53 11.48 -17.71
CA LEU A 149 18.49 10.81 -18.60
C LEU A 149 17.80 9.94 -19.66
N GLY A 150 16.73 9.23 -19.26
CA GLY A 150 15.91 8.47 -20.19
C GLY A 150 15.21 9.35 -21.21
N LEU A 151 14.72 10.54 -20.82
CA LEU A 151 14.10 11.49 -21.74
C LEU A 151 15.11 12.06 -22.74
N VAL A 152 16.32 12.42 -22.29
CA VAL A 152 17.40 12.91 -23.18
C VAL A 152 17.73 11.86 -24.25
N LYS A 153 17.87 10.59 -23.84
CA LYS A 153 18.15 9.50 -24.77
C LYS A 153 17.02 9.25 -25.75
N ASP A 154 15.78 9.26 -25.27
CA ASP A 154 14.62 9.10 -26.14
C ASP A 154 14.47 10.26 -27.13
N ALA A 155 14.81 11.49 -26.73
CA ALA A 155 14.80 12.64 -27.61
C ALA A 155 15.82 12.51 -28.74
N SER A 156 16.98 11.85 -28.51
CA SER A 156 18.02 11.59 -29.49
C SER A 156 17.76 10.36 -30.38
N ASP A 157 16.88 9.43 -29.97
CA ASP A 157 16.53 8.24 -30.73
C ASP A 157 15.48 8.55 -31.80
N GLN A 158 15.87 8.42 -33.08
CA GLN A 158 14.97 8.70 -34.21
C GLN A 158 13.71 7.85 -34.24
N ASN A 159 13.71 6.67 -33.60
CA ASN A 159 12.57 5.78 -33.55
C ASN A 159 11.67 6.02 -32.30
N SER A 160 12.05 6.97 -31.46
CA SER A 160 11.29 7.26 -30.25
C SER A 160 10.04 8.10 -30.52
N ARG A 161 8.99 7.91 -29.72
CA ARG A 161 7.80 8.76 -29.78
C ARG A 161 8.09 10.20 -29.35
N LEU A 162 9.08 10.40 -28.47
CA LEU A 162 9.46 11.72 -28.02
C LEU A 162 10.11 12.49 -29.17
N LYS A 163 10.96 11.84 -29.99
CA LYS A 163 11.56 12.45 -31.18
C LYS A 163 10.50 12.88 -32.19
N SER A 164 9.46 12.08 -32.42
CA SER A 164 8.38 12.47 -33.32
C SER A 164 7.54 13.66 -32.81
N TYR A 165 7.64 13.98 -31.53
CA TYR A 165 6.97 15.12 -30.90
C TYR A 165 7.81 16.41 -30.96
N LEU A 166 9.14 16.28 -31.09
CA LEU A 166 10.05 17.41 -31.22
C LEU A 166 10.18 17.82 -32.70
N GLN A 167 10.03 19.12 -32.96
CA GLN A 167 9.86 19.64 -34.31
C GLN A 167 11.18 19.95 -35.04
N ASP A 168 12.33 19.93 -34.35
CA ASP A 168 13.62 20.32 -34.88
C ASP A 168 14.62 19.17 -35.04
N ALA A 169 15.61 19.37 -35.91
CA ALA A 169 16.78 18.52 -36.05
C ALA A 169 17.87 18.95 -35.04
N LEU A 170 18.62 17.99 -34.50
CA LEU A 170 19.78 18.23 -33.65
C LEU A 170 20.85 19.03 -34.41
N SER A 171 21.24 20.18 -33.87
CA SER A 171 22.43 20.90 -34.31
C SER A 171 23.69 20.35 -33.61
N ARG A 172 24.88 20.62 -34.15
CA ARG A 172 26.15 20.22 -33.51
C ARG A 172 26.35 20.88 -32.14
N ASP A 173 25.79 22.06 -31.94
CA ASP A 173 25.83 22.78 -30.65
C ASP A 173 24.90 22.14 -29.63
N ASP A 174 23.77 21.63 -30.07
CA ASP A 174 22.83 20.86 -29.24
C ASP A 174 23.39 19.51 -28.81
N GLU A 175 24.19 18.85 -29.68
CA GLU A 175 24.89 17.60 -29.36
C GLU A 175 25.88 17.80 -28.19
N ARG A 176 26.67 18.86 -28.20
CA ARG A 176 27.60 19.18 -27.10
C ARG A 176 26.87 19.50 -25.80
N LYS A 177 25.80 20.32 -25.85
CA LYS A 177 24.98 20.64 -24.69
C LYS A 177 24.30 19.37 -24.12
N MET A 178 23.91 18.45 -25.00
CA MET A 178 23.35 17.17 -24.62
C MET A 178 24.36 16.30 -23.88
N GLU A 179 25.60 16.19 -24.40
CA GLU A 179 26.67 15.43 -23.76
C GLU A 179 26.99 15.96 -22.36
N ASP A 180 27.13 17.30 -22.22
CA ASP A 180 27.36 17.96 -20.94
C ASP A 180 26.19 17.66 -19.94
N LEU A 181 24.94 17.69 -20.41
CA LEU A 181 23.78 17.41 -19.61
C LEU A 181 23.70 15.93 -19.20
N ILE A 182 23.99 15.01 -20.10
CA ILE A 182 24.09 13.57 -19.81
C ILE A 182 25.14 13.32 -18.73
N GLU A 183 26.32 13.98 -18.85
CA GLU A 183 27.36 13.86 -17.85
C GLU A 183 26.90 14.38 -16.49
N GLU A 184 26.27 15.57 -16.44
CA GLU A 184 25.72 16.12 -15.20
C GLU A 184 24.70 15.19 -14.55
N LEU A 185 23.74 14.66 -15.30
CA LEU A 185 22.74 13.71 -14.80
C LEU A 185 23.37 12.43 -14.25
N LYS A 186 24.40 11.90 -14.93
CA LYS A 186 25.14 10.70 -14.48
C LYS A 186 25.98 10.95 -13.23
N VAL A 187 26.61 12.11 -13.14
CA VAL A 187 27.37 12.52 -11.94
C VAL A 187 26.47 12.63 -10.72
N ARG A 188 25.25 13.14 -10.90
CA ARG A 188 24.22 13.22 -9.84
C ARG A 188 23.64 11.86 -9.46
N GLY A 189 23.97 10.79 -10.16
CA GLY A 189 23.56 9.41 -9.86
C GLY A 189 22.54 8.83 -10.82
N GLY A 190 22.13 9.52 -11.86
CA GLY A 190 21.30 8.98 -12.94
C GLY A 190 21.95 7.77 -13.59
N GLN A 191 21.17 6.73 -13.86
CA GLN A 191 21.62 5.45 -14.39
C GLN A 191 21.00 5.21 -15.77
N ASP A 192 21.76 4.59 -16.67
CA ASP A 192 21.23 4.13 -17.96
C ASP A 192 20.15 3.05 -17.78
N GLN A 193 20.34 2.18 -16.81
CA GLN A 193 19.34 1.29 -16.24
C GLN A 193 19.52 1.26 -14.73
N LEU A 194 18.53 1.71 -13.99
CA LEU A 194 18.53 1.69 -12.54
C LEU A 194 17.89 0.40 -12.03
N ILE A 195 18.63 -0.40 -11.26
CA ILE A 195 18.08 -1.52 -10.48
C ILE A 195 18.45 -1.25 -9.03
N MET A 196 17.57 -0.48 -8.36
CA MET A 196 17.81 0.02 -7.01
C MET A 196 17.15 -0.88 -5.97
N PHE A 197 17.87 -1.17 -4.89
CA PHE A 197 17.31 -1.67 -3.65
C PHE A 197 17.23 -0.54 -2.62
N LEU A 198 16.02 -0.03 -2.40
CA LEU A 198 15.70 0.97 -1.39
C LEU A 198 15.23 0.27 -0.12
N THR A 199 16.07 0.26 0.92
CA THR A 199 15.80 -0.46 2.16
C THR A 199 16.00 0.41 3.38
N GLY A 200 15.79 -0.17 4.56
CA GLY A 200 15.91 0.49 5.86
C GLY A 200 14.83 0.03 6.83
N PRO A 201 14.96 0.35 8.12
CA PRO A 201 14.00 -0.06 9.14
C PRO A 201 12.58 0.41 8.82
N ALA A 202 11.62 -0.18 9.51
CA ALA A 202 10.24 0.25 9.42
C ALA A 202 10.11 1.73 9.82
N GLY A 203 9.44 2.51 8.98
CA GLY A 203 9.26 3.95 9.22
C GLY A 203 10.43 4.84 8.85
N ALA A 204 11.43 4.34 8.12
CA ALA A 204 12.56 5.15 7.64
C ALA A 204 12.23 6.11 6.47
N GLY A 205 10.98 6.16 6.02
CA GLY A 205 10.54 7.12 5.01
C GLY A 205 10.74 6.71 3.56
N LYS A 206 10.87 5.41 3.25
CA LYS A 206 10.98 4.89 1.88
C LYS A 206 9.88 5.40 0.95
N SER A 207 8.63 5.29 1.38
CA SER A 207 7.47 5.73 0.60
C SER A 207 7.43 7.25 0.38
N THR A 208 7.98 8.03 1.30
CA THR A 208 8.10 9.49 1.18
C THR A 208 9.03 9.86 0.01
N ALA A 209 10.23 9.28 -0.04
CA ALA A 209 11.17 9.53 -1.13
C ALA A 209 10.57 9.18 -2.51
N LEU A 210 9.83 8.05 -2.59
CA LEU A 210 9.15 7.64 -3.82
C LEU A 210 8.01 8.60 -4.20
N LYS A 211 7.24 9.10 -3.20
CA LYS A 211 6.15 10.06 -3.44
C LYS A 211 6.69 11.38 -3.98
N VAL A 212 7.77 11.90 -3.41
CA VAL A 212 8.42 13.14 -3.88
C VAL A 212 8.91 12.98 -5.31
N ALA A 213 9.58 11.86 -5.62
CA ALA A 213 10.04 11.57 -6.98
C ALA A 213 8.87 11.53 -7.98
N ARG A 214 7.77 10.83 -7.64
CA ARG A 214 6.58 10.79 -8.48
C ARG A 214 5.98 12.19 -8.71
N THR A 215 5.94 13.03 -7.68
CA THR A 215 5.43 14.40 -7.76
C THR A 215 6.28 15.25 -8.72
N PHE A 216 7.61 15.17 -8.61
CA PHE A 216 8.50 15.86 -9.53
C PHE A 216 8.27 15.41 -10.98
N LEU A 217 8.30 14.10 -11.24
CA LEU A 217 8.11 13.56 -12.58
C LEU A 217 6.77 13.99 -13.19
N TYR A 218 5.72 13.99 -12.38
CA TYR A 218 4.40 14.46 -12.81
C TYR A 218 4.41 15.95 -13.20
N ARG A 219 4.90 16.83 -12.30
CA ARG A 219 4.98 18.28 -12.57
C ARG A 219 5.88 18.57 -13.77
N PHE A 220 7.01 17.86 -13.87
CA PHE A 220 7.91 18.00 -15.00
C PHE A 220 7.24 17.62 -16.34
N CYS A 221 6.55 16.48 -16.40
CA CYS A 221 5.82 16.08 -17.61
C CYS A 221 4.75 17.11 -18.00
N LEU A 222 4.03 17.69 -17.03
CA LEU A 222 3.05 18.73 -17.28
C LEU A 222 3.72 20.01 -17.85
N ALA A 223 4.81 20.45 -17.25
CA ALA A 223 5.51 21.67 -17.66
C ALA A 223 6.06 21.61 -19.10
N ILE A 224 6.40 20.43 -19.59
CA ILE A 224 6.87 20.23 -20.97
C ILE A 224 5.78 19.68 -21.91
N GLY A 225 4.54 19.62 -21.47
CA GLY A 225 3.42 19.13 -22.27
C GLY A 225 3.46 17.62 -22.61
N LEU A 226 4.25 16.82 -21.90
CA LEU A 226 4.26 15.37 -22.07
C LEU A 226 3.07 14.72 -21.38
N LEU A 227 2.48 13.74 -22.07
CA LEU A 227 1.36 12.99 -21.52
C LEU A 227 1.83 12.15 -20.30
N TRP A 228 1.27 12.44 -19.14
CA TRP A 228 1.47 11.64 -17.94
C TRP A 228 0.50 10.46 -17.92
N SER A 229 0.99 9.31 -17.51
CA SER A 229 0.16 8.16 -17.15
C SER A 229 0.66 7.51 -15.86
N ASP A 230 -0.21 6.77 -15.16
CA ASP A 230 0.20 6.00 -13.97
C ASP A 230 1.28 4.94 -14.28
N TRP A 231 1.48 4.63 -15.57
CA TRP A 231 2.54 3.74 -16.04
C TRP A 231 3.90 4.43 -16.16
N THR A 232 3.95 5.75 -16.31
CA THR A 232 5.22 6.48 -16.42
C THR A 232 6.09 6.27 -15.18
N PHE A 233 5.50 6.39 -13.99
CA PHE A 233 6.10 5.99 -12.71
C PHE A 233 5.22 4.90 -12.10
N PHE A 234 5.49 3.67 -12.50
CA PHE A 234 4.59 2.57 -12.25
C PHE A 234 4.79 1.98 -10.86
N VAL A 235 3.91 2.33 -9.94
CA VAL A 235 3.97 1.89 -8.55
C VAL A 235 3.23 0.57 -8.38
N THR A 236 3.94 -0.42 -7.89
CA THR A 236 3.40 -1.75 -7.64
C THR A 236 3.84 -2.27 -6.27
N ALA A 237 3.15 -3.30 -5.76
CA ALA A 237 3.60 -4.07 -4.61
C ALA A 237 3.38 -5.56 -4.83
N TYR A 238 4.07 -6.37 -4.04
CA TYR A 238 3.90 -7.82 -4.14
C TYR A 238 2.56 -8.29 -3.59
N THR A 239 2.06 -7.69 -2.51
CA THR A 239 0.76 -8.04 -1.88
C THR A 239 -0.34 -7.05 -2.22
N GLY A 240 -1.60 -7.51 -2.23
CA GLY A 240 -2.76 -6.66 -2.51
C GLY A 240 -2.95 -5.56 -1.47
N SER A 241 -2.72 -5.84 -0.19
CA SER A 241 -2.82 -4.84 0.88
C SER A 241 -1.77 -3.74 0.73
N ALA A 242 -0.50 -4.10 0.47
CA ALA A 242 0.54 -3.10 0.22
C ALA A 242 0.22 -2.26 -1.03
N ALA A 243 -0.24 -2.89 -2.12
CA ALA A 243 -0.64 -2.19 -3.34
C ALA A 243 -1.74 -1.14 -3.08
N MET A 244 -2.71 -1.45 -2.23
CA MET A 244 -3.76 -0.50 -1.83
C MET A 244 -3.19 0.72 -1.09
N PHE A 245 -2.22 0.52 -0.19
CA PHE A 245 -1.62 1.61 0.60
C PHE A 245 -0.83 2.61 -0.23
N ILE A 246 -0.15 2.12 -1.27
CA ILE A 246 0.65 2.97 -2.16
C ILE A 246 -0.16 3.50 -3.35
N GLY A 247 -1.48 3.23 -3.40
CA GLY A 247 -2.33 3.59 -4.53
C GLY A 247 -1.90 2.94 -5.85
N GLY A 248 -1.26 1.75 -5.79
CA GLY A 248 -0.68 1.07 -6.93
C GLY A 248 -1.35 -0.27 -7.24
N PHE A 249 -0.64 -1.11 -7.97
CA PHE A 249 -1.11 -2.41 -8.46
C PHE A 249 -0.29 -3.55 -7.87
N THR A 250 -0.82 -4.79 -7.93
CA THR A 250 0.03 -5.95 -7.62
C THR A 250 0.91 -6.30 -8.82
N ILE A 251 2.22 -6.41 -8.59
CA ILE A 251 3.19 -6.74 -9.65
C ILE A 251 2.86 -8.08 -10.31
N CYS A 252 2.39 -9.05 -9.55
CA CYS A 252 2.03 -10.37 -10.07
C CYS A 252 0.95 -10.29 -11.17
N LYS A 253 -0.04 -9.40 -11.00
CA LYS A 253 -1.10 -9.18 -11.99
C LYS A 253 -0.62 -8.32 -13.14
N SER A 254 0.07 -7.23 -12.86
CA SER A 254 0.50 -6.26 -13.88
C SER A 254 1.55 -6.84 -14.83
N ALA A 255 2.46 -7.68 -14.32
CA ALA A 255 3.49 -8.36 -15.12
C ALA A 255 3.06 -9.76 -15.59
N PHE A 256 1.80 -10.15 -15.41
CA PHE A 256 1.26 -11.43 -15.88
C PHE A 256 2.06 -12.66 -15.41
N LEU A 257 2.57 -12.67 -14.17
CA LEU A 257 3.48 -13.70 -13.67
C LEU A 257 2.86 -15.11 -13.64
N PHE A 258 1.54 -15.19 -13.57
CA PHE A 258 0.80 -16.48 -13.55
C PHE A 258 0.21 -16.88 -14.91
N LYS A 259 0.39 -16.06 -15.94
CA LYS A 259 -0.09 -16.39 -17.29
C LYS A 259 0.75 -17.52 -17.87
N LYS A 260 0.11 -18.55 -18.40
CA LYS A 260 0.75 -19.61 -19.19
C LYS A 260 0.91 -19.11 -20.64
N GLY A 261 2.10 -19.33 -21.21
CA GLY A 261 2.43 -18.91 -22.57
C GLY A 261 2.90 -17.47 -22.69
N ALA A 262 3.16 -17.04 -23.92
CA ALA A 262 3.69 -15.74 -24.26
C ALA A 262 2.67 -14.60 -24.09
N LEU A 263 3.15 -13.37 -23.93
CA LEU A 263 2.33 -12.16 -23.89
C LEU A 263 1.94 -11.75 -25.30
N ASN A 264 0.72 -11.25 -25.47
CA ASN A 264 0.28 -10.66 -26.72
C ASN A 264 0.75 -9.20 -26.83
N GLU A 265 0.67 -8.61 -28.03
CA GLU A 265 1.14 -7.24 -28.27
C GLU A 265 0.36 -6.17 -27.48
N GLN A 266 -0.92 -6.39 -27.18
CA GLN A 266 -1.71 -5.47 -26.34
C GLN A 266 -1.20 -5.46 -24.89
N GLU A 267 -0.84 -6.63 -24.34
CA GLU A 267 -0.29 -6.76 -22.99
C GLU A 267 1.10 -6.10 -22.89
N LYS A 268 1.90 -6.17 -23.95
CA LYS A 268 3.22 -5.54 -24.02
C LYS A 268 3.12 -4.01 -24.21
N LYS A 269 2.11 -3.54 -24.99
CA LYS A 269 1.98 -2.13 -25.37
C LYS A 269 1.94 -1.20 -24.15
N VAL A 270 1.26 -1.58 -23.08
CA VAL A 270 1.10 -0.78 -21.86
C VAL A 270 2.47 -0.56 -21.19
N TRP A 271 3.34 -1.56 -21.23
CA TRP A 271 4.66 -1.50 -20.60
C TRP A 271 5.64 -0.57 -21.32
N ARG A 272 5.37 -0.19 -22.58
CA ARG A 272 6.20 0.77 -23.33
C ARG A 272 6.17 2.18 -22.72
N GLU A 273 5.19 2.48 -21.89
CA GLU A 273 5.06 3.76 -21.18
C GLU A 273 5.83 3.77 -19.85
N VAL A 274 6.27 2.61 -19.36
CA VAL A 274 6.95 2.48 -18.06
C VAL A 274 8.38 3.04 -18.16
N ARG A 275 8.64 4.10 -17.38
CA ARG A 275 9.97 4.69 -17.24
C ARG A 275 10.67 4.21 -15.98
N ILE A 276 9.95 4.16 -14.88
CA ILE A 276 10.42 3.62 -13.61
C ILE A 276 9.34 2.69 -13.04
N LEU A 277 9.72 1.45 -12.76
CA LEU A 277 8.90 0.46 -12.08
C LEU A 277 9.28 0.42 -10.61
N VAL A 278 8.32 0.66 -9.71
CA VAL A 278 8.49 0.49 -8.27
C VAL A 278 7.81 -0.79 -7.82
N ILE A 279 8.51 -1.63 -7.07
CA ILE A 279 7.97 -2.86 -6.46
C ILE A 279 8.18 -2.76 -4.96
N ASP A 280 7.13 -2.41 -4.24
CA ASP A 280 7.17 -2.29 -2.78
C ASP A 280 6.92 -3.64 -2.09
N GLU A 281 7.33 -3.73 -0.81
CA GLU A 281 7.28 -4.95 0.00
C GLU A 281 7.96 -6.15 -0.66
N ILE A 282 9.15 -5.92 -1.25
CA ILE A 282 9.92 -6.95 -1.95
C ILE A 282 10.30 -8.13 -1.04
N SER A 283 10.30 -7.95 0.28
CA SER A 283 10.58 -9.00 1.26
C SER A 283 9.66 -10.21 1.15
N PHE A 284 8.48 -10.04 0.59
CA PHE A 284 7.52 -11.14 0.36
C PHE A 284 7.72 -11.88 -0.97
N MET A 285 8.55 -11.37 -1.87
CA MET A 285 8.77 -12.01 -3.16
C MET A 285 9.80 -13.14 -3.04
N PRO A 286 9.44 -14.40 -3.31
CA PRO A 286 10.42 -15.48 -3.36
C PRO A 286 11.23 -15.42 -4.67
N ASP A 287 12.45 -15.96 -4.65
CA ASP A 287 13.38 -15.95 -5.77
C ASP A 287 12.78 -16.48 -7.09
N GLY A 288 12.02 -17.59 -7.03
CA GLY A 288 11.34 -18.11 -8.21
C GLY A 288 10.31 -17.17 -8.85
N GLN A 289 9.73 -16.24 -8.07
CA GLN A 289 8.84 -15.20 -8.62
C GLN A 289 9.65 -14.04 -9.22
N LEU A 290 10.79 -13.71 -8.64
CA LEU A 290 11.71 -12.73 -9.24
C LEU A 290 12.23 -13.21 -10.59
N GLN A 291 12.58 -14.49 -10.72
CA GLN A 291 12.98 -15.10 -11.99
C GLN A 291 11.87 -15.04 -13.05
N LYS A 292 10.61 -15.30 -12.64
CA LYS A 292 9.45 -15.15 -13.54
C LYS A 292 9.27 -13.70 -13.99
N LEU A 293 9.40 -12.75 -13.05
CA LEU A 293 9.33 -11.32 -13.37
C LEU A 293 10.42 -10.94 -14.36
N HIS A 294 11.66 -11.34 -14.10
CA HIS A 294 12.80 -11.12 -15.00
C HIS A 294 12.51 -11.63 -16.41
N SER A 295 12.04 -12.87 -16.53
CA SER A 295 11.70 -13.48 -17.81
C SER A 295 10.57 -12.73 -18.52
N ARG A 296 9.53 -12.29 -17.81
CA ARG A 296 8.42 -11.51 -18.38
C ARG A 296 8.86 -10.14 -18.86
N LEU A 297 9.68 -9.44 -18.09
CA LEU A 297 10.18 -8.13 -18.48
C LEU A 297 11.13 -8.23 -19.68
N LYS A 298 11.95 -9.29 -19.80
CA LYS A 298 12.75 -9.57 -21.00
C LYS A 298 11.89 -9.89 -22.23
N GLU A 299 10.73 -10.48 -22.06
CA GLU A 299 9.78 -10.72 -23.16
C GLU A 299 9.14 -9.41 -23.65
N ILE A 300 8.97 -8.42 -22.74
CA ILE A 300 8.36 -7.12 -23.03
C ILE A 300 9.38 -6.14 -23.64
N GLY A 301 10.57 -6.06 -23.05
CA GLY A 301 11.63 -5.13 -23.39
C GLY A 301 12.81 -5.77 -24.14
N ASP A 302 14.01 -5.37 -23.77
CA ASP A 302 15.26 -5.87 -24.38
C ASP A 302 15.65 -7.24 -23.79
N ARG A 303 15.68 -8.26 -24.63
CA ARG A 303 16.04 -9.63 -24.23
C ARG A 303 17.46 -9.78 -23.70
N ASN A 304 18.36 -8.86 -24.06
CA ASN A 304 19.78 -8.93 -23.70
C ASN A 304 20.09 -8.24 -22.38
N LYS A 305 19.16 -7.40 -21.86
CA LYS A 305 19.35 -6.63 -20.64
C LYS A 305 18.65 -7.29 -19.43
N PRO A 306 19.21 -7.18 -18.22
CA PRO A 306 18.51 -7.58 -17.00
C PRO A 306 17.14 -6.92 -16.94
N PHE A 307 16.11 -7.70 -16.54
CA PHE A 307 14.74 -7.22 -16.46
C PHE A 307 14.25 -6.45 -17.71
N GLY A 308 14.72 -6.83 -18.90
CA GLY A 308 14.27 -6.21 -20.13
C GLY A 308 14.73 -4.76 -20.35
N GLY A 309 15.72 -4.27 -19.60
CA GLY A 309 16.18 -2.90 -19.66
C GLY A 309 15.36 -1.90 -18.83
N PHE A 310 14.32 -2.35 -18.14
CA PHE A 310 13.51 -1.48 -17.28
C PHE A 310 14.31 -0.97 -16.07
N SER A 311 14.14 0.30 -15.73
CA SER A 311 14.59 0.86 -14.45
C SER A 311 13.64 0.45 -13.36
N ILE A 312 14.15 -0.18 -12.29
CA ILE A 312 13.36 -0.80 -11.22
C ILE A 312 13.83 -0.31 -9.85
N VAL A 313 12.88 0.03 -9.00
CA VAL A 313 13.11 0.25 -7.56
C VAL A 313 12.44 -0.87 -6.79
N PHE A 314 13.23 -1.72 -6.20
CA PHE A 314 12.80 -2.69 -5.21
C PHE A 314 12.80 -2.02 -3.84
N SER A 315 11.63 -1.78 -3.26
CA SER A 315 11.47 -1.18 -1.94
C SER A 315 11.05 -2.23 -0.93
N GLY A 316 11.66 -2.24 0.24
CA GLY A 316 11.28 -3.17 1.31
C GLY A 316 12.33 -3.35 2.39
N ASP A 317 12.07 -4.29 3.31
CA ASP A 317 12.92 -4.56 4.46
C ASP A 317 12.99 -6.06 4.74
N PHE A 318 14.12 -6.67 4.43
CA PHE A 318 14.35 -8.11 4.67
C PHE A 318 14.40 -8.50 6.16
N ARG A 319 14.44 -7.53 7.07
CA ARG A 319 14.30 -7.76 8.52
C ARG A 319 12.83 -7.92 8.94
N GLN A 320 11.88 -7.61 8.06
CA GLN A 320 10.47 -7.90 8.26
C GLN A 320 10.14 -9.35 7.86
N LEU A 321 8.87 -9.70 7.80
CA LEU A 321 8.45 -11.06 7.46
C LEU A 321 9.00 -11.50 6.10
N GLN A 322 9.41 -12.74 6.05
CA GLN A 322 9.85 -13.41 4.84
C GLN A 322 8.67 -14.03 4.08
N PRO A 323 8.87 -14.44 2.83
CA PRO A 323 7.86 -15.20 2.10
C PRO A 323 7.41 -16.41 2.91
N PRO A 324 6.13 -16.74 2.92
CA PRO A 324 5.64 -17.89 3.64
C PRO A 324 6.25 -19.19 3.14
N GLY A 325 6.66 -20.04 4.09
CA GLY A 325 7.39 -21.26 3.76
C GLY A 325 8.80 -21.02 3.20
N ALA A 326 9.36 -19.83 3.39
CA ALA A 326 10.70 -19.48 2.92
C ALA A 326 11.76 -20.46 3.48
N ASN A 327 12.70 -20.79 2.63
CA ASN A 327 13.94 -21.44 2.96
C ASN A 327 15.09 -20.71 2.25
N GLU A 328 16.33 -21.07 2.51
CA GLU A 328 17.49 -20.38 1.97
C GLU A 328 17.46 -20.28 0.42
N LYS A 329 16.95 -21.29 -0.28
CA LYS A 329 16.85 -21.30 -1.75
C LYS A 329 15.82 -20.33 -2.29
N THR A 330 14.84 -19.93 -1.47
CA THR A 330 13.77 -19.01 -1.89
C THR A 330 13.99 -17.57 -1.49
N LEU A 331 14.97 -17.30 -0.62
CA LEU A 331 15.29 -15.93 -0.17
C LEU A 331 16.14 -15.20 -1.21
N LEU A 332 15.72 -14.02 -1.63
CA LEU A 332 16.41 -13.20 -2.64
C LEU A 332 17.87 -12.90 -2.27
N PHE A 333 18.14 -12.71 -1.00
CA PHE A 333 19.46 -12.32 -0.47
C PHE A 333 20.36 -13.50 -0.11
N SER A 334 19.93 -14.73 -0.33
CA SER A 334 20.68 -15.94 0.00
C SER A 334 21.65 -16.29 -1.13
N ASP A 335 22.85 -16.75 -0.75
CA ASP A 335 23.84 -17.28 -1.71
C ASP A 335 23.37 -18.63 -2.32
N GLN A 336 22.32 -19.27 -1.77
CA GLN A 336 21.72 -20.49 -2.32
C GLN A 336 20.57 -20.24 -3.32
N SER A 337 20.18 -18.97 -3.53
CA SER A 337 19.20 -18.57 -4.55
C SER A 337 19.81 -18.54 -5.95
N SER A 338 19.05 -18.07 -6.94
CA SER A 338 19.49 -17.95 -8.33
C SER A 338 20.59 -16.94 -8.60
N ASN A 339 21.07 -16.21 -7.60
CA ASN A 339 21.95 -15.04 -7.70
C ASN A 339 21.40 -13.85 -8.52
N LEU A 340 20.26 -14.01 -9.20
CA LEU A 340 19.67 -12.94 -10.04
C LEU A 340 19.56 -11.60 -9.29
N TRP A 341 19.14 -11.64 -8.02
CA TRP A 341 19.06 -10.47 -7.17
C TRP A 341 20.44 -9.82 -6.96
N ASN A 342 21.42 -10.62 -6.56
CA ASN A 342 22.76 -10.16 -6.23
C ASN A 342 23.52 -9.60 -7.44
N ASP A 343 23.26 -10.16 -8.62
CA ASP A 343 23.96 -9.79 -9.87
C ASP A 343 23.30 -8.58 -10.55
N SER A 344 22.00 -8.37 -10.31
CA SER A 344 21.25 -7.33 -11.02
C SER A 344 21.20 -6.00 -10.27
N VAL A 345 21.14 -6.00 -8.93
CA VAL A 345 21.04 -4.76 -8.14
C VAL A 345 22.31 -3.95 -8.25
N ASN A 346 22.23 -2.75 -8.85
CA ASN A 346 23.38 -1.88 -9.10
C ASN A 346 23.45 -0.66 -8.17
N VAL A 347 22.34 -0.29 -7.51
CA VAL A 347 22.28 0.79 -6.52
C VAL A 347 21.61 0.30 -5.26
N VAL A 348 22.20 0.57 -4.10
CA VAL A 348 21.59 0.30 -2.80
C VAL A 348 21.57 1.58 -1.99
N ILE A 349 20.41 1.91 -1.42
CA ILE A 349 20.26 3.01 -0.46
C ILE A 349 19.57 2.47 0.79
N ILE A 350 20.19 2.70 1.94
CA ILE A 350 19.70 2.26 3.25
C ILE A 350 19.28 3.49 4.03
N LEU A 351 18.00 3.77 4.05
CA LEU A 351 17.44 4.83 4.89
C LEU A 351 17.55 4.40 6.35
N ASP A 352 17.95 5.28 7.24
CA ASP A 352 18.19 4.96 8.64
C ASP A 352 17.50 5.88 9.64
N ASN A 353 16.59 6.72 9.16
CA ASN A 353 15.80 7.63 9.96
C ASN A 353 14.64 6.94 10.71
N LYS A 354 14.07 7.64 11.70
CA LYS A 354 13.07 7.11 12.64
C LYS A 354 11.73 7.86 12.52
N HIS A 355 11.32 8.29 11.32
CA HIS A 355 10.14 9.14 11.12
C HIS A 355 8.87 8.61 11.78
N ARG A 356 8.66 7.27 11.78
CA ARG A 356 7.50 6.66 12.46
C ARG A 356 7.50 6.89 13.97
N PHE A 357 8.66 6.96 14.58
CA PHE A 357 8.87 7.02 16.02
C PHE A 357 9.25 8.42 16.50
N LYS A 358 8.85 9.47 15.76
CA LYS A 358 9.17 10.86 16.11
C LYS A 358 8.61 11.27 17.47
N ASP A 359 7.49 10.67 17.88
CA ASP A 359 6.80 10.94 19.13
C ASP A 359 7.34 10.09 20.32
N ASP A 360 8.26 9.14 20.05
CA ASP A 360 8.94 8.29 21.06
C ASP A 360 10.33 7.88 20.55
N GLU A 361 11.28 8.76 20.72
CA GLU A 361 12.67 8.56 20.23
C GLU A 361 13.36 7.39 20.87
N GLU A 362 13.04 7.08 22.13
CA GLU A 362 13.65 5.98 22.87
C GLU A 362 13.17 4.64 22.32
N TYR A 363 11.85 4.53 22.07
CA TYR A 363 11.28 3.37 21.38
C TYR A 363 11.86 3.23 19.96
N GLY A 364 11.98 4.35 19.25
CA GLY A 364 12.61 4.39 17.93
C GLY A 364 14.07 3.91 17.95
N SER A 365 14.84 4.29 18.98
CA SER A 365 16.21 3.83 19.15
C SER A 365 16.29 2.34 19.45
N MET A 366 15.39 1.82 20.28
CA MET A 366 15.24 0.39 20.53
C MET A 366 14.90 -0.37 19.24
N MET A 367 13.97 0.15 18.41
CA MET A 367 13.60 -0.49 17.13
C MET A 367 14.75 -0.45 16.12
N LYS A 368 15.53 0.64 16.06
CA LYS A 368 16.74 0.73 15.22
C LYS A 368 17.81 -0.29 15.67
N HIS A 369 18.01 -0.45 16.97
CA HIS A 369 18.89 -1.48 17.51
C HIS A 369 18.39 -2.88 17.12
N PHE A 370 17.10 -3.14 17.32
CA PHE A 370 16.46 -4.44 17.03
C PHE A 370 16.47 -4.81 15.54
N TRP A 371 16.53 -3.82 14.67
CA TRP A 371 16.65 -4.06 13.22
C TRP A 371 17.93 -4.80 12.86
N LEU A 372 19.03 -4.51 13.57
CA LEU A 372 20.37 -5.04 13.28
C LEU A 372 20.82 -6.14 14.23
N LYS A 373 20.32 -6.12 15.45
CA LYS A 373 20.76 -6.96 16.56
C LYS A 373 19.57 -7.58 17.29
N ASP A 374 19.84 -8.34 18.31
CA ASP A 374 18.81 -8.85 19.22
C ASP A 374 18.34 -7.76 20.20
N LEU A 375 17.15 -7.95 20.76
CA LEU A 375 16.68 -7.18 21.91
C LEU A 375 17.56 -7.50 23.13
N THR A 376 18.10 -6.48 23.76
CA THR A 376 18.84 -6.64 25.03
C THR A 376 17.86 -7.01 26.15
N LYS A 377 18.38 -7.51 27.27
CA LYS A 377 17.57 -7.78 28.46
C LYS A 377 16.84 -6.54 28.95
N ALA A 378 17.48 -5.37 28.91
CA ALA A 378 16.89 -4.08 29.25
C ALA A 378 15.71 -3.74 28.31
N HIS A 379 15.88 -3.93 26.99
CA HIS A 379 14.81 -3.70 26.01
C HIS A 379 13.61 -4.61 26.29
N ARG A 380 13.80 -5.89 26.58
CA ARG A 380 12.73 -6.84 26.89
C ARG A 380 12.01 -6.46 28.20
N THR A 381 12.76 -6.09 29.23
CA THR A 381 12.20 -5.61 30.50
C THR A 381 11.32 -4.38 30.27
N ARG A 382 11.77 -3.45 29.43
CA ARG A 382 11.01 -2.26 29.06
C ARG A 382 9.72 -2.63 28.28
N LEU A 383 9.80 -3.52 27.29
CA LEU A 383 8.60 -4.00 26.59
C LEU A 383 7.61 -4.67 27.56
N MET A 384 8.10 -5.39 28.56
CA MET A 384 7.28 -6.06 29.58
C MET A 384 6.54 -5.09 30.51
N THR A 385 6.89 -3.80 30.57
CA THR A 385 6.08 -2.79 31.26
C THR A 385 4.70 -2.63 30.62
N ARG A 386 4.53 -3.07 29.36
CA ARG A 386 3.28 -3.00 28.61
C ARG A 386 2.43 -4.28 28.68
N ARG A 387 2.79 -5.18 29.60
CA ARG A 387 2.04 -6.43 29.85
C ARG A 387 0.72 -6.13 30.54
N VAL A 388 -0.38 -6.44 29.87
CA VAL A 388 -1.74 -6.26 30.42
C VAL A 388 -1.91 -7.08 31.71
N GLY A 389 -2.47 -6.45 32.73
CA GLY A 389 -2.62 -7.02 34.07
C GLY A 389 -1.39 -6.84 34.98
N ARG A 390 -0.30 -6.21 34.50
CA ARG A 390 0.83 -5.81 35.34
C ARG A 390 0.84 -4.29 35.52
N LYS A 391 1.18 -3.80 36.73
CA LYS A 391 1.37 -2.35 37.04
C LYS A 391 0.22 -1.46 36.51
N ASN A 392 -1.02 -1.88 36.70
CA ASN A 392 -2.23 -1.16 36.26
C ASN A 392 -2.33 -0.97 34.74
N VAL A 393 -1.61 -1.72 33.92
CA VAL A 393 -1.81 -1.71 32.47
C VAL A 393 -3.09 -2.47 32.14
N THR A 394 -4.11 -1.73 31.74
CA THR A 394 -5.39 -2.25 31.26
C THR A 394 -5.55 -1.95 29.77
N LEU A 395 -6.32 -2.78 29.08
CA LEU A 395 -6.73 -2.44 27.73
C LEU A 395 -7.69 -1.25 27.80
N PRO A 396 -7.58 -0.28 26.88
CA PRO A 396 -8.56 0.81 26.78
C PRO A 396 -9.96 0.24 26.54
N ASP A 397 -10.99 0.89 27.12
CA ASP A 397 -12.40 0.51 26.94
C ASP A 397 -12.82 0.50 25.47
N LYS A 398 -12.26 1.39 24.70
CA LYS A 398 -12.41 1.44 23.23
C LYS A 398 -11.05 1.20 22.60
N LEU A 399 -10.76 -0.05 22.25
CA LEU A 399 -9.67 -0.33 21.33
C LEU A 399 -10.01 0.28 19.96
N PRO A 400 -9.06 0.95 19.31
CA PRO A 400 -9.25 1.32 17.91
C PRO A 400 -9.52 0.03 17.14
N HIS A 401 -10.71 -0.10 16.59
CA HIS A 401 -11.24 -1.33 15.99
C HIS A 401 -10.56 -1.71 14.64
N GLU A 402 -9.45 -1.09 14.31
CA GLU A 402 -8.76 -1.25 13.03
C GLU A 402 -7.74 -2.40 13.04
N GLY A 403 -8.17 -3.60 13.46
CA GLY A 403 -7.25 -4.73 13.54
C GLY A 403 -6.20 -4.52 14.63
N ALA A 404 -6.62 -3.97 15.79
CA ALA A 404 -5.74 -3.69 16.91
C ALA A 404 -5.03 -4.92 17.47
N TYR A 405 -5.62 -6.12 17.30
CA TYR A 405 -5.00 -7.35 17.74
C TYR A 405 -4.09 -7.94 16.66
N ALA A 406 -2.79 -8.05 16.98
CA ALA A 406 -1.81 -8.75 16.15
C ALA A 406 -1.76 -10.24 16.53
N CYS A 407 -2.08 -11.10 15.55
CA CYS A 407 -2.14 -12.56 15.72
C CYS A 407 -1.10 -13.25 14.84
N ALA A 408 -0.62 -14.40 15.31
CA ALA A 408 0.26 -15.25 14.52
C ALA A 408 -0.52 -16.06 13.46
N PHE A 409 -1.74 -16.51 13.80
CA PHE A 409 -2.51 -17.42 12.96
C PHE A 409 -3.95 -16.96 12.74
N ASN A 410 -4.52 -17.34 11.60
CA ASN A 410 -5.93 -17.06 11.29
C ASN A 410 -6.91 -17.62 12.34
N ARG A 411 -6.60 -18.76 12.98
CA ARG A 411 -7.44 -19.31 14.05
C ARG A 411 -7.58 -18.37 15.25
N GLU A 412 -6.48 -17.70 15.64
CA GLU A 412 -6.47 -16.73 16.72
C GLU A 412 -7.26 -15.49 16.36
N ARG A 413 -7.06 -14.98 15.14
CA ARG A 413 -7.85 -13.89 14.57
C ARG A 413 -9.35 -14.20 14.64
N ASN A 414 -9.76 -15.37 14.16
CA ASN A 414 -11.16 -15.76 14.14
C ASN A 414 -11.73 -15.90 15.56
N SER A 415 -10.94 -16.43 16.51
CA SER A 415 -11.36 -16.53 17.92
C SER A 415 -11.57 -15.15 18.55
N ILE A 416 -10.69 -14.19 18.27
CA ILE A 416 -10.82 -12.81 18.78
C ILE A 416 -12.05 -12.14 18.17
N SER A 417 -12.24 -12.22 16.87
CA SER A 417 -13.42 -11.66 16.20
C SER A 417 -14.72 -12.27 16.72
N ALA A 418 -14.75 -13.59 16.98
CA ALA A 418 -15.91 -14.24 17.58
C ALA A 418 -16.15 -13.79 19.03
N ALA A 419 -15.08 -13.59 19.81
CA ALA A 419 -15.20 -13.11 21.20
C ALA A 419 -15.72 -11.67 21.24
N ASN A 420 -15.21 -10.78 20.37
CA ASN A 420 -15.67 -9.40 20.27
C ASN A 420 -17.14 -9.31 19.84
N PHE A 421 -17.54 -10.11 18.86
CA PHE A 421 -18.95 -10.19 18.47
C PHE A 421 -19.84 -10.70 19.60
N LYS A 422 -19.41 -11.74 20.31
CA LYS A 422 -20.09 -12.25 21.50
C LYS A 422 -20.28 -11.15 22.55
N ASP A 423 -19.22 -10.43 22.87
CA ASP A 423 -19.26 -9.35 23.84
C ASP A 423 -20.19 -8.21 23.38
N HIS A 424 -20.15 -7.84 22.11
CA HIS A 424 -21.08 -6.87 21.54
C HIS A 424 -22.55 -7.29 21.74
N ILE A 425 -22.93 -8.53 21.38
CA ILE A 425 -24.33 -8.97 21.53
C ILE A 425 -24.75 -9.16 22.98
N LEU A 426 -23.85 -9.57 23.89
CA LEU A 426 -24.16 -9.68 25.31
C LEU A 426 -24.54 -8.32 25.92
N ARG A 427 -23.91 -7.24 25.45
CA ARG A 427 -24.17 -5.87 25.95
C ARG A 427 -25.39 -5.22 25.30
N THR A 428 -25.68 -5.52 24.02
CA THR A 428 -26.63 -4.75 23.20
C THR A 428 -27.93 -5.49 22.86
N HIS A 429 -28.01 -6.82 23.08
CA HIS A 429 -29.14 -7.62 22.61
C HIS A 429 -29.98 -8.17 23.75
N PRO A 430 -31.31 -8.32 23.52
CA PRO A 430 -32.23 -8.90 24.52
C PRO A 430 -31.93 -10.38 24.76
N SER A 431 -32.31 -10.87 25.95
CA SER A 431 -32.24 -12.31 26.26
C SER A 431 -33.10 -13.14 25.30
N SER A 432 -32.66 -14.36 25.03
CA SER A 432 -33.49 -15.34 24.29
C SER A 432 -34.79 -15.67 24.96
N ASP A 433 -34.86 -15.52 26.29
CA ASP A 433 -36.04 -15.83 27.13
C ASP A 433 -37.10 -14.73 27.07
N ASP A 434 -36.72 -13.51 26.74
CA ASP A 434 -37.66 -12.42 26.50
C ASP A 434 -38.41 -12.64 25.17
N LYS A 435 -39.69 -13.04 25.27
CA LYS A 435 -40.54 -13.35 24.11
C LYS A 435 -40.95 -12.10 23.31
N THR A 436 -40.94 -10.94 23.91
CA THR A 436 -41.48 -9.68 23.36
C THR A 436 -40.46 -8.84 22.65
N ALA A 437 -39.21 -8.82 23.12
CA ALA A 437 -38.16 -7.99 22.55
C ALA A 437 -37.61 -8.55 21.21
N LEU A 438 -37.48 -7.67 20.24
CA LEU A 438 -36.82 -7.97 18.95
C LEU A 438 -35.34 -7.62 19.03
N PRO A 439 -34.48 -8.35 18.28
CA PRO A 439 -33.07 -7.98 18.18
C PRO A 439 -32.91 -6.63 17.48
N PRO A 440 -31.86 -5.84 17.81
CA PRO A 440 -31.53 -4.61 17.12
C PRO A 440 -31.26 -4.84 15.63
N SER A 441 -31.77 -3.96 14.77
CA SER A 441 -31.63 -4.06 13.32
C SER A 441 -30.20 -3.82 12.80
N HIS A 442 -29.32 -3.24 13.63
CA HIS A 442 -27.94 -2.93 13.29
C HIS A 442 -26.95 -4.09 13.46
N THR A 443 -27.43 -5.27 13.90
CA THR A 443 -26.62 -6.47 14.08
C THR A 443 -27.27 -7.66 13.40
N ILE A 444 -26.51 -8.39 12.62
CA ILE A 444 -27.01 -9.51 11.82
C ILE A 444 -25.95 -10.59 11.62
N VAL A 445 -26.39 -11.83 11.57
CA VAL A 445 -25.58 -12.97 11.12
C VAL A 445 -26.02 -13.33 9.69
N ILE A 446 -25.08 -13.24 8.74
CA ILE A 446 -25.31 -13.56 7.33
C ILE A 446 -24.73 -14.94 7.06
N ASP A 447 -25.60 -15.92 6.87
CA ASP A 447 -25.22 -17.29 6.51
C ASP A 447 -25.01 -17.41 4.98
N ALA A 448 -23.95 -18.05 4.55
CA ALA A 448 -23.71 -18.36 3.13
C ALA A 448 -24.83 -19.22 2.55
N ASP A 449 -25.25 -18.94 1.32
CA ASP A 449 -26.09 -19.88 0.56
C ASP A 449 -25.23 -20.99 -0.02
N ILE A 450 -25.20 -22.13 0.67
CA ILE A 450 -24.35 -23.28 0.33
C ILE A 450 -25.10 -24.25 -0.55
N LYS A 451 -24.56 -24.51 -1.74
CA LYS A 451 -25.06 -25.51 -2.68
C LYS A 451 -24.06 -26.64 -2.83
N SER A 452 -24.54 -27.89 -2.95
CA SER A 452 -23.67 -29.00 -3.27
C SER A 452 -23.04 -28.79 -4.65
N SER A 453 -21.72 -28.94 -4.76
CA SER A 453 -21.11 -29.04 -6.08
C SER A 453 -21.45 -30.43 -6.65
N LEU A 454 -21.79 -30.48 -7.93
CA LEU A 454 -22.06 -31.72 -8.65
C LEU A 454 -20.82 -32.63 -8.81
N GLN A 455 -19.63 -32.14 -8.45
CA GLN A 455 -18.41 -32.95 -8.46
C GLN A 455 -18.35 -33.80 -7.20
N LYS A 456 -18.54 -35.12 -7.43
CA LYS A 456 -18.35 -36.17 -6.44
C LYS A 456 -16.90 -36.19 -5.91
N VAL A 457 -16.67 -35.53 -4.77
CA VAL A 457 -15.55 -35.87 -3.91
C VAL A 457 -16.15 -36.64 -2.73
N GLY A 458 -16.14 -37.96 -2.84
CA GLY A 458 -16.83 -38.83 -1.88
C GLY A 458 -18.36 -38.80 -2.01
N ARG A 459 -19.03 -39.89 -1.69
CA ARG A 459 -20.48 -40.17 -1.87
C ARG A 459 -21.43 -39.27 -1.02
N THR A 460 -20.99 -38.18 -0.43
CA THR A 460 -21.78 -37.41 0.54
C THR A 460 -22.41 -36.20 -0.09
N ARG A 461 -23.74 -36.19 -0.19
CA ARG A 461 -24.51 -34.96 -0.53
C ARG A 461 -24.50 -34.00 0.70
N ILE A 462 -24.37 -32.71 0.46
CA ILE A 462 -24.53 -31.69 1.51
C ILE A 462 -26.01 -31.69 1.92
N ASN A 463 -26.31 -32.35 3.01
CA ASN A 463 -27.64 -32.34 3.65
C ASN A 463 -27.78 -31.13 4.60
N SER A 464 -28.96 -30.94 5.18
CA SER A 464 -29.26 -29.85 6.11
C SER A 464 -28.35 -29.89 7.36
N ALA A 465 -28.07 -31.08 7.89
CA ALA A 465 -27.21 -31.25 9.05
C ALA A 465 -25.75 -30.86 8.78
N LEU A 466 -25.21 -31.24 7.61
CA LEU A 466 -23.87 -30.85 7.20
C LEU A 466 -23.79 -29.32 6.94
N ARG A 467 -24.81 -28.75 6.26
CA ARG A 467 -24.92 -27.31 6.08
C ARG A 467 -24.93 -26.58 7.42
N HIS A 468 -25.73 -27.04 8.37
CA HIS A 468 -25.77 -26.47 9.71
C HIS A 468 -24.41 -26.54 10.39
N ARG A 469 -23.71 -27.68 10.31
CA ARG A 469 -22.34 -27.80 10.86
C ARG A 469 -21.34 -26.85 10.20
N ILE A 470 -21.39 -26.68 8.88
CA ILE A 470 -20.53 -25.73 8.17
C ILE A 470 -20.75 -24.31 8.69
N LEU A 471 -22.00 -23.90 8.89
CA LEU A 471 -22.36 -22.57 9.34
C LEU A 471 -22.09 -22.35 10.85
N THR A 472 -22.22 -23.39 11.68
CA THR A 472 -22.01 -23.28 13.13
C THR A 472 -20.56 -23.42 13.55
N THR A 473 -19.70 -24.01 12.71
CA THR A 473 -18.25 -24.08 12.95
C THR A 473 -17.52 -22.77 12.60
N CYS A 474 -18.23 -21.78 12.11
CA CYS A 474 -17.70 -20.44 11.92
C CYS A 474 -17.28 -19.86 13.28
N GLY A 475 -16.03 -19.48 13.41
CA GLY A 475 -15.46 -19.01 14.69
C GLY A 475 -14.88 -20.13 15.58
N ASP A 476 -15.05 -21.41 15.25
CA ASP A 476 -14.30 -22.47 15.93
C ASP A 476 -12.82 -22.38 15.54
N ALA A 477 -12.00 -21.98 16.52
CA ALA A 477 -10.56 -21.82 16.36
C ALA A 477 -9.83 -23.07 15.85
N ASN A 478 -10.46 -24.24 15.97
CA ASN A 478 -9.90 -25.53 15.57
C ASN A 478 -10.25 -25.92 14.13
N VAL A 479 -11.09 -25.15 13.42
CA VAL A 479 -11.48 -25.48 12.04
C VAL A 479 -10.59 -24.70 11.07
N LYS A 480 -9.76 -25.42 10.33
CA LYS A 480 -9.06 -24.85 9.15
C LYS A 480 -10.08 -24.69 8.03
N HIS A 481 -10.55 -23.50 7.78
CA HIS A 481 -11.37 -23.19 6.62
C HIS A 481 -10.47 -22.96 5.40
N HIS A 482 -10.53 -23.87 4.44
CA HIS A 482 -9.93 -23.68 3.12
C HIS A 482 -10.97 -23.09 2.15
N ASN A 483 -11.50 -21.91 2.46
CA ASN A 483 -12.66 -21.34 1.77
C ASN A 483 -12.33 -20.05 1.02
N LYS A 484 -11.27 -19.97 0.28
CA LYS A 484 -10.89 -18.78 -0.51
C LYS A 484 -10.95 -17.46 0.29
N GLY A 485 -10.72 -17.53 1.61
CA GLY A 485 -10.71 -16.38 2.50
C GLY A 485 -12.08 -15.82 2.89
N VAL A 486 -13.17 -16.57 2.68
CA VAL A 486 -14.55 -16.13 2.99
C VAL A 486 -15.14 -17.00 4.08
N ASP A 487 -15.66 -16.38 5.15
CA ASP A 487 -16.31 -17.08 6.24
C ASP A 487 -17.75 -17.49 5.86
N PRO A 488 -18.15 -18.76 6.12
CA PRO A 488 -19.49 -19.23 5.80
C PRO A 488 -20.60 -18.51 6.55
N ALA A 489 -20.33 -18.01 7.74
CA ALA A 489 -21.25 -17.17 8.49
C ALA A 489 -20.54 -15.88 8.91
N LEU A 490 -21.06 -14.75 8.45
CA LEU A 490 -20.56 -13.43 8.77
C LEU A 490 -21.37 -12.83 9.91
N CYS A 491 -20.72 -12.57 11.03
CA CYS A 491 -21.30 -11.91 12.19
C CYS A 491 -21.01 -10.41 12.06
N LEU A 492 -22.02 -9.60 11.71
CA LEU A 492 -21.83 -8.19 11.36
C LEU A 492 -22.65 -7.28 12.28
N TYR A 493 -22.09 -6.13 12.60
CA TYR A 493 -22.80 -5.01 13.25
C TYR A 493 -22.36 -3.68 12.64
N VAL A 494 -23.24 -2.71 12.61
CA VAL A 494 -22.95 -1.38 12.10
C VAL A 494 -21.81 -0.76 12.91
N GLY A 495 -20.81 -0.21 12.24
CA GLY A 495 -19.58 0.27 12.84
C GLY A 495 -18.45 -0.77 12.91
N ALA A 496 -18.73 -2.06 12.61
CA ALA A 496 -17.68 -3.09 12.57
C ALA A 496 -16.65 -2.81 11.47
N TYR A 497 -15.39 -3.05 11.79
CA TYR A 497 -14.31 -2.98 10.81
C TYR A 497 -14.20 -4.28 10.01
N LEU A 498 -14.14 -4.13 8.71
CA LEU A 498 -14.15 -5.20 7.75
C LEU A 498 -12.94 -5.15 6.85
N LEU A 499 -12.47 -6.29 6.42
CA LEU A 499 -11.44 -6.44 5.41
C LEU A 499 -12.08 -7.02 4.15
N CYS A 500 -11.99 -6.29 3.04
CA CYS A 500 -12.46 -6.77 1.75
C CYS A 500 -11.55 -7.88 1.21
N THR A 501 -12.18 -8.89 0.58
CA THR A 501 -11.50 -9.95 -0.19
C THR A 501 -11.89 -9.86 -1.67
N LEU A 502 -12.11 -8.61 -2.15
CA LEU A 502 -12.50 -8.29 -3.51
C LEU A 502 -11.33 -8.48 -4.48
N ASP A 503 -11.67 -8.70 -5.75
CA ASP A 503 -10.66 -8.71 -6.81
C ASP A 503 -10.05 -7.33 -7.01
N ASN A 504 -8.75 -7.28 -7.34
CA ASN A 504 -8.02 -6.02 -7.55
C ASN A 504 -8.49 -5.20 -8.78
N LYS A 505 -9.45 -5.71 -9.58
CA LYS A 505 -10.04 -4.95 -10.69
C LYS A 505 -10.74 -3.66 -10.23
N PHE A 506 -11.20 -3.63 -9.00
CA PHE A 506 -11.88 -2.48 -8.40
C PHE A 506 -10.93 -1.39 -7.87
N LEU A 507 -9.61 -1.55 -8.03
CA LEU A 507 -8.62 -0.53 -7.65
C LEU A 507 -8.72 0.77 -8.49
N ARG A 508 -9.36 0.70 -9.65
CA ARG A 508 -9.54 1.83 -10.59
C ARG A 508 -10.88 2.55 -10.43
N GLU A 509 -11.70 2.15 -9.48
CA GLU A 509 -12.97 2.81 -9.21
C GLU A 509 -12.75 4.18 -8.53
N LYS A 510 -13.76 5.06 -8.60
CA LYS A 510 -13.76 6.37 -7.93
C LYS A 510 -13.42 6.23 -6.42
N VAL A 511 -13.91 5.15 -5.80
CA VAL A 511 -13.50 4.72 -4.46
C VAL A 511 -12.76 3.39 -4.62
N PRO A 512 -11.42 3.40 -4.65
CA PRO A 512 -10.63 2.19 -4.87
C PRO A 512 -10.92 1.14 -3.82
N ARG A 513 -11.20 -0.08 -4.25
CA ARG A 513 -11.43 -1.24 -3.37
C ARG A 513 -10.81 -2.48 -3.98
N GLY A 514 -10.31 -3.35 -3.15
CA GLY A 514 -9.66 -4.58 -3.57
C GLY A 514 -9.37 -5.50 -2.39
N ASN A 515 -8.65 -6.58 -2.64
CA ASN A 515 -8.23 -7.49 -1.57
C ASN A 515 -7.29 -6.75 -0.60
N GLY A 516 -7.70 -6.69 0.66
CA GLY A 516 -6.99 -5.97 1.71
C GLY A 516 -7.54 -4.58 2.01
N THR A 517 -8.56 -4.11 1.31
CA THR A 517 -9.22 -2.84 1.63
C THR A 517 -9.86 -2.92 3.02
N LEU A 518 -9.43 -2.03 3.91
CA LEU A 518 -9.99 -1.86 5.23
C LEU A 518 -11.16 -0.86 5.16
N CYS A 519 -12.32 -1.29 5.65
CA CYS A 519 -13.52 -0.46 5.64
C CYS A 519 -14.34 -0.67 6.91
N ARG A 520 -15.23 0.27 7.19
CA ARG A 520 -16.19 0.23 8.28
C ARG A 520 -17.59 -0.03 7.73
N LEU A 521 -18.36 -0.93 8.35
CA LEU A 521 -19.74 -1.19 7.97
C LEU A 521 -20.62 0.00 8.35
N VAL A 522 -21.33 0.57 7.38
CA VAL A 522 -22.22 1.71 7.58
C VAL A 522 -23.68 1.28 7.61
N SER A 523 -24.10 0.48 6.63
CA SER A 523 -25.49 0.04 6.52
C SER A 523 -25.62 -1.27 5.74
N MET A 524 -26.78 -1.90 5.82
CA MET A 524 -27.13 -3.13 5.11
C MET A 524 -28.55 -3.01 4.56
N LYS A 525 -28.76 -3.57 3.36
CA LYS A 525 -30.09 -3.59 2.75
C LYS A 525 -30.49 -5.02 2.40
N LEU A 526 -31.64 -5.44 2.92
CA LEU A 526 -32.26 -6.70 2.56
C LEU A 526 -33.05 -6.56 1.26
N LYS A 527 -33.22 -7.66 0.51
CA LYS A 527 -34.12 -7.72 -0.65
C LYS A 527 -35.57 -7.71 -0.17
N ARG A 528 -36.50 -7.28 -1.04
CA ARG A 528 -37.93 -7.18 -0.70
C ARG A 528 -38.53 -8.50 -0.20
N ASN A 529 -38.07 -9.63 -0.73
CA ASN A 529 -38.57 -10.97 -0.39
C ASN A 529 -37.67 -11.69 0.65
N ALA A 530 -36.81 -10.97 1.37
CA ALA A 530 -35.97 -11.56 2.40
C ALA A 530 -36.84 -11.98 3.60
N SER A 531 -36.50 -13.14 4.15
CA SER A 531 -37.15 -13.68 5.35
C SER A 531 -36.14 -13.82 6.49
N PRO A 532 -35.80 -12.72 7.20
CA PRO A 532 -34.90 -12.77 8.34
C PRO A 532 -35.50 -13.64 9.44
N ARG A 533 -34.66 -14.41 10.13
CA ARG A 533 -35.05 -15.27 11.25
C ARG A 533 -34.36 -14.80 12.51
N ILE A 534 -34.96 -15.04 13.64
CA ILE A 534 -34.33 -14.84 14.95
C ILE A 534 -33.60 -16.12 15.31
N ARG A 535 -32.34 -15.98 15.66
CA ARG A 535 -31.48 -17.08 16.12
C ARG A 535 -30.95 -16.77 17.51
N ASN A 536 -30.84 -17.80 18.34
CA ASN A 536 -30.19 -17.68 19.64
C ASN A 536 -28.67 -17.77 19.44
N PHE A 537 -27.98 -16.73 19.90
CA PHE A 537 -26.53 -16.64 19.97
C PHE A 537 -26.11 -16.32 21.40
N TYR A 538 -25.49 -17.28 22.09
CA TYR A 538 -25.01 -17.11 23.46
C TYR A 538 -26.11 -16.63 24.42
N GLY A 539 -27.34 -17.16 24.29
CA GLY A 539 -28.48 -16.75 25.11
C GLY A 539 -29.11 -15.40 24.76
N LYS A 540 -28.74 -14.84 23.60
CA LYS A 540 -29.28 -13.57 23.07
C LYS A 540 -29.92 -13.77 21.71
N LYS A 541 -30.95 -12.97 21.40
CA LYS A 541 -31.61 -12.95 20.11
C LYS A 541 -30.80 -12.14 19.09
N VAL A 542 -30.54 -12.69 17.94
CA VAL A 542 -29.84 -12.02 16.83
C VAL A 542 -30.56 -12.28 15.53
N TRP A 543 -30.63 -11.29 14.65
CA TRP A 543 -31.13 -11.48 13.29
C TRP A 543 -30.19 -12.38 12.49
N ASN A 544 -30.78 -13.33 11.78
CA ASN A 544 -30.06 -14.23 10.88
C ASN A 544 -30.71 -14.22 9.49
N VAL A 545 -29.93 -14.10 8.45
CA VAL A 545 -30.36 -14.03 7.05
C VAL A 545 -29.44 -14.81 6.14
N CYS A 546 -29.95 -15.32 5.02
CA CYS A 546 -29.12 -15.94 3.99
C CYS A 546 -28.47 -14.85 3.11
N ALA A 547 -27.21 -15.02 2.72
CA ALA A 547 -26.46 -14.05 1.90
C ALA A 547 -27.17 -13.70 0.59
N LYS A 548 -27.89 -14.64 -0.04
CA LYS A 548 -28.66 -14.38 -1.26
C LYS A 548 -29.84 -13.41 -1.05
N ASP A 549 -30.30 -13.26 0.18
CA ASP A 549 -31.45 -12.42 0.55
C ASP A 549 -31.03 -11.00 0.98
N VAL A 550 -29.71 -10.75 1.11
CA VAL A 550 -29.14 -9.41 1.29
C VAL A 550 -28.85 -8.80 -0.08
N ALA A 551 -29.34 -7.57 -0.31
CA ALA A 551 -29.11 -6.88 -1.57
C ALA A 551 -27.68 -6.36 -1.64
N TRP A 552 -27.25 -5.63 -0.64
CA TRP A 552 -25.90 -5.07 -0.51
C TRP A 552 -25.60 -4.70 0.95
N ILE A 553 -24.32 -4.57 1.23
CA ILE A 553 -23.79 -3.91 2.41
C ILE A 553 -23.05 -2.66 1.96
N GLU A 554 -23.19 -1.57 2.71
CA GLU A 554 -22.50 -0.31 2.46
C GLU A 554 -21.37 -0.14 3.44
N CYS A 555 -20.19 0.12 2.92
CA CYS A 555 -18.99 0.29 3.68
C CYS A 555 -18.36 1.65 3.41
N GLU A 556 -17.64 2.17 4.39
CA GLU A 556 -16.84 3.38 4.30
C GLU A 556 -15.36 3.02 4.38
N HIS A 557 -14.56 3.58 3.48
CA HIS A 557 -13.11 3.36 3.45
C HIS A 557 -12.44 3.95 4.69
N VAL A 558 -11.61 3.18 5.38
CA VAL A 558 -10.95 3.63 6.64
C VAL A 558 -9.73 4.51 6.37
N ILE A 559 -9.04 4.31 5.24
CA ILE A 559 -7.87 5.14 4.91
C ILE A 559 -8.33 6.58 4.72
N LYS A 560 -7.81 7.48 5.54
CA LYS A 560 -8.11 8.90 5.50
C LYS A 560 -7.31 9.55 4.38
N THR A 561 -7.95 10.46 3.65
CA THR A 561 -7.27 11.36 2.71
C THR A 561 -6.61 12.50 3.48
N ASP A 562 -5.61 13.15 2.88
CA ASP A 562 -4.97 14.32 3.50
C ASP A 562 -6.00 15.40 3.86
N ALA A 563 -7.00 15.63 2.99
CA ALA A 563 -8.10 16.57 3.26
C ALA A 563 -8.91 16.20 4.53
N ILE A 564 -9.22 14.92 4.73
CA ILE A 564 -9.91 14.45 5.95
C ILE A 564 -9.03 14.68 7.19
N CYS A 565 -7.73 14.37 7.09
CA CYS A 565 -6.81 14.61 8.21
C CYS A 565 -6.68 16.09 8.56
N GLN A 566 -6.69 16.96 7.57
CA GLN A 566 -6.67 18.42 7.79
C GLN A 566 -7.95 18.93 8.49
N LEU A 567 -9.13 18.47 8.05
CA LEU A 567 -10.40 18.85 8.69
C LEU A 567 -10.49 18.32 10.13
N GLU A 568 -10.09 17.06 10.37
CA GLU A 568 -10.05 16.51 11.73
C GLU A 568 -9.11 17.29 12.64
N LYS A 569 -7.94 17.71 12.13
CA LYS A 569 -7.02 18.56 12.88
C LYS A 569 -7.65 19.92 13.16
N LYS A 570 -8.27 20.58 12.16
CA LYS A 570 -8.98 21.84 12.32
C LYS A 570 -10.06 21.77 13.40
N ILE A 571 -10.86 20.68 13.40
CA ILE A 571 -11.89 20.43 14.44
C ILE A 571 -11.23 20.32 15.81
N GLY A 572 -10.15 19.55 15.93
CA GLY A 572 -9.41 19.40 17.21
C GLY A 572 -8.86 20.75 17.73
N ASP A 573 -8.30 21.55 16.85
CA ASP A 573 -7.79 22.89 17.19
C ASP A 573 -8.93 23.84 17.62
N LEU A 574 -10.09 23.80 16.95
CA LEU A 574 -11.27 24.57 17.31
C LEU A 574 -11.86 24.09 18.64
N GLN A 575 -11.95 22.80 18.90
CA GLN A 575 -12.41 22.25 20.19
C GLN A 575 -11.49 22.64 21.35
N ASN A 576 -10.18 22.72 21.12
CA ASN A 576 -9.24 23.23 22.12
C ASN A 576 -9.43 24.73 22.39
N LYS A 577 -9.67 25.54 21.37
CA LYS A 577 -10.01 26.97 21.51
C LYS A 577 -11.32 27.16 22.25
N LEU A 578 -12.33 26.31 21.97
CA LEU A 578 -13.62 26.38 22.63
C LEU A 578 -13.53 26.17 24.16
N ARG A 579 -12.58 25.36 24.64
CA ARG A 579 -12.36 25.14 26.07
C ARG A 579 -11.92 26.37 26.84
N THR A 580 -11.35 27.37 26.14
CA THR A 580 -10.80 28.60 26.72
C THR A 580 -11.58 29.86 26.32
N ALA A 581 -12.62 29.71 25.48
CA ALA A 581 -13.41 30.85 24.98
C ALA A 581 -14.54 31.20 25.91
N GLU A 582 -14.86 32.50 26.00
CA GLU A 582 -15.97 33.07 26.80
C GLU A 582 -16.85 33.97 25.92
N GLY A 583 -18.17 34.03 26.24
CA GLY A 583 -19.14 34.93 25.59
C GLY A 583 -19.35 34.68 24.10
N ASN A 584 -19.54 35.73 23.30
CA ASN A 584 -19.85 35.65 21.86
C ASN A 584 -18.80 34.86 21.03
N SER A 585 -17.58 34.77 21.53
CA SER A 585 -16.52 33.97 20.91
C SER A 585 -16.80 32.44 20.97
N HIS A 586 -17.53 31.97 22.00
CA HIS A 586 -17.91 30.60 22.17
C HIS A 586 -18.92 30.15 21.08
N ASP A 587 -19.91 31.01 20.79
CA ASP A 587 -20.94 30.67 19.78
C ASP A 587 -20.36 30.62 18.37
N THR A 588 -19.48 31.58 18.01
CA THR A 588 -18.79 31.59 16.72
C THR A 588 -17.91 30.33 16.52
N ILE A 589 -17.14 29.93 17.54
CA ILE A 589 -16.31 28.73 17.45
C ILE A 589 -17.17 27.47 17.35
N THR A 590 -18.32 27.45 18.01
CA THR A 590 -19.26 26.32 17.93
C THR A 590 -19.85 26.18 16.52
N GLU A 591 -20.19 27.29 15.85
CA GLU A 591 -20.68 27.31 14.48
C GLU A 591 -19.60 26.86 13.50
N ASP A 592 -18.35 27.31 13.69
CA ASP A 592 -17.18 26.86 12.89
C ASP A 592 -16.93 25.36 13.04
N ILE A 593 -17.08 24.81 14.24
CA ILE A 593 -16.97 23.35 14.48
C ILE A 593 -18.06 22.62 13.70
N MET A 594 -19.33 23.03 13.83
CA MET A 594 -20.46 22.41 13.14
C MET A 594 -20.29 22.45 11.61
N THR A 595 -19.84 23.58 11.08
CA THR A 595 -19.58 23.72 9.64
C THR A 595 -18.47 22.77 9.17
N THR A 596 -17.35 22.74 9.92
CA THR A 596 -16.21 21.86 9.58
C THR A 596 -16.56 20.37 9.75
N GLU A 597 -17.40 20.01 10.74
CA GLU A 597 -17.92 18.65 10.90
C GLU A 597 -18.84 18.24 9.76
N ASN A 598 -19.66 19.16 9.23
CA ASN A 598 -20.49 18.88 8.05
C ASN A 598 -19.65 18.67 6.79
N GLU A 599 -18.62 19.51 6.57
CA GLU A 599 -17.66 19.29 5.46
C GLU A 599 -16.95 17.94 5.57
N LEU A 600 -16.51 17.57 6.78
CA LEU A 600 -15.90 16.27 7.04
C LEU A 600 -16.87 15.13 6.75
N LEU A 601 -18.13 15.26 7.17
CA LEU A 601 -19.17 14.26 6.93
C LEU A 601 -19.44 14.06 5.44
N ASP A 602 -19.47 15.13 4.66
CA ASP A 602 -19.68 15.06 3.22
C ASP A 602 -18.48 14.42 2.50
N LEU A 603 -17.26 14.76 2.88
CA LEU A 603 -16.08 14.07 2.39
C LEU A 603 -16.09 12.57 2.73
N CYS A 604 -16.50 12.21 3.94
CA CYS A 604 -16.64 10.80 4.35
C CYS A 604 -17.70 10.07 3.49
N LYS A 605 -18.82 10.73 3.15
CA LYS A 605 -19.84 10.15 2.28
C LYS A 605 -19.30 9.79 0.89
N THR A 606 -18.36 10.57 0.34
CA THR A 606 -17.73 10.29 -0.96
C THR A 606 -16.88 9.02 -0.97
N ARG A 607 -16.54 8.48 0.20
CA ARG A 607 -15.72 7.28 0.40
C ARG A 607 -16.54 6.01 0.63
N ARG A 608 -17.87 6.13 0.56
CA ARG A 608 -18.76 4.99 0.71
C ARG A 608 -18.89 4.22 -0.58
N PHE A 609 -18.97 2.91 -0.43
CA PHE A 609 -19.16 1.98 -1.54
C PHE A 609 -20.03 0.81 -1.10
N LYS A 610 -20.74 0.22 -2.08
CA LYS A 610 -21.60 -0.94 -1.86
C LYS A 610 -20.89 -2.21 -2.29
N ILE A 611 -21.09 -3.27 -1.51
CA ILE A 611 -20.61 -4.61 -1.80
C ILE A 611 -21.82 -5.52 -1.93
N GLU A 612 -21.86 -6.27 -3.01
CA GLU A 612 -22.87 -7.29 -3.28
C GLU A 612 -22.35 -8.67 -2.96
N PRO A 613 -23.22 -9.66 -2.67
CA PRO A 613 -22.82 -11.03 -2.47
C PRO A 613 -22.24 -11.64 -3.75
N LYS A 614 -21.17 -12.41 -3.63
CA LYS A 614 -20.43 -13.02 -4.74
C LYS A 614 -20.63 -14.53 -4.76
N HIS A 615 -20.60 -15.09 -5.96
CA HIS A 615 -20.62 -16.53 -6.19
C HIS A 615 -19.21 -17.12 -6.11
N TYR A 616 -19.02 -18.13 -5.26
CA TYR A 616 -17.78 -18.87 -5.10
C TYR A 616 -17.97 -20.33 -5.51
N SER A 617 -17.22 -20.80 -6.49
CA SER A 617 -17.26 -22.19 -6.98
C SER A 617 -16.13 -23.00 -6.39
N GLY A 618 -16.41 -24.28 -6.08
CA GLY A 618 -15.42 -25.23 -5.66
C GLY A 618 -14.74 -24.91 -4.33
N VAL A 619 -15.44 -24.23 -3.42
CA VAL A 619 -14.93 -23.88 -2.09
C VAL A 619 -14.71 -25.18 -1.30
N ARG A 620 -13.52 -25.33 -0.74
CA ARG A 620 -13.19 -26.48 0.12
C ARG A 620 -13.48 -26.13 1.57
N VAL A 621 -14.32 -26.91 2.22
CA VAL A 621 -14.67 -26.74 3.62
C VAL A 621 -14.26 -27.99 4.38
N ALA A 622 -13.57 -27.81 5.51
CA ALA A 622 -13.19 -28.90 6.39
C ALA A 622 -13.98 -28.79 7.70
N VAL A 623 -14.75 -29.81 8.01
CA VAL A 623 -15.63 -29.86 9.20
C VAL A 623 -15.35 -31.11 9.99
N LYS A 624 -15.25 -31.02 11.31
CA LYS A 624 -15.20 -32.20 12.17
C LYS A 624 -16.54 -32.93 12.11
N PRO A 625 -16.58 -34.25 11.86
CA PRO A 625 -17.83 -35.01 11.86
C PRO A 625 -18.51 -35.02 13.22
N HIS A 626 -17.73 -34.95 14.30
CA HIS A 626 -18.17 -34.83 15.69
C HIS A 626 -17.20 -33.92 16.46
N PRO A 627 -17.62 -33.19 17.51
CA PRO A 627 -16.73 -32.33 18.30
C PRO A 627 -15.46 -33.02 18.82
N LEU A 628 -15.55 -34.30 19.15
CA LEU A 628 -14.44 -35.12 19.65
C LEU A 628 -13.62 -35.79 18.52
N ALA A 629 -14.04 -35.66 17.27
CA ALA A 629 -13.34 -36.33 16.17
C ALA A 629 -11.93 -35.73 15.98
N ARG A 630 -10.93 -36.60 15.80
CA ARG A 630 -9.55 -36.24 15.50
C ARG A 630 -9.36 -35.81 14.05
N THR A 631 -10.13 -36.37 13.12
CA THR A 631 -10.09 -36.08 11.69
C THR A 631 -11.18 -35.09 11.30
N LYS A 632 -10.96 -34.38 10.18
CA LYS A 632 -11.92 -33.46 9.55
C LYS A 632 -12.36 -34.02 8.22
N ASP A 633 -13.67 -33.99 7.96
CA ASP A 633 -14.21 -34.28 6.64
C ASP A 633 -14.03 -33.07 5.73
N LYS A 634 -13.52 -33.29 4.53
CA LYS A 634 -13.30 -32.25 3.52
C LYS A 634 -14.39 -32.32 2.45
N PHE A 635 -15.03 -31.19 2.18
CA PHE A 635 -16.09 -31.10 1.17
C PHE A 635 -15.74 -29.99 0.16
N LYS A 636 -16.22 -30.18 -1.09
CA LYS A 636 -16.30 -29.09 -2.05
C LYS A 636 -17.74 -28.63 -2.18
N CYS A 637 -17.98 -27.32 -2.10
CA CYS A 637 -19.30 -26.73 -2.28
C CYS A 637 -19.22 -25.45 -3.10
N ASN A 638 -20.36 -25.03 -3.64
CA ASN A 638 -20.53 -23.69 -4.16
C ASN A 638 -21.25 -22.87 -3.10
N MET A 639 -20.87 -21.61 -2.92
CA MET A 639 -21.53 -20.75 -1.95
C MET A 639 -21.69 -19.33 -2.51
N ILE A 640 -22.75 -18.66 -2.04
CA ILE A 640 -22.90 -17.21 -2.22
C ILE A 640 -22.64 -16.57 -0.87
N GLN A 641 -21.68 -15.65 -0.82
CA GLN A 641 -21.33 -14.90 0.38
C GLN A 641 -20.72 -13.55 0.02
N PHE A 642 -20.67 -12.65 0.97
CA PHE A 642 -20.00 -11.36 0.81
C PHE A 642 -18.48 -11.51 0.85
N PRO A 643 -17.75 -10.83 -0.05
CA PRO A 643 -16.28 -10.87 -0.11
C PRO A 643 -15.65 -9.98 0.98
N ILE A 644 -15.97 -10.25 2.23
CA ILE A 644 -15.50 -9.52 3.41
C ILE A 644 -15.25 -10.46 4.58
N ASN A 645 -14.41 -10.03 5.50
CA ASN A 645 -14.21 -10.66 6.80
C ASN A 645 -14.16 -9.59 7.89
N LEU A 646 -14.56 -9.94 9.12
CA LEU A 646 -14.32 -9.09 10.29
C LEU A 646 -12.83 -8.86 10.47
N ASN A 647 -12.45 -7.64 10.84
CA ASN A 647 -11.07 -7.23 11.03
C ASN A 647 -10.80 -6.61 12.41
N ASP A 648 -11.38 -7.17 13.47
CA ASP A 648 -11.00 -6.80 14.84
C ASP A 648 -9.56 -7.21 15.16
N ALA A 649 -9.11 -8.30 14.57
CA ALA A 649 -7.77 -8.82 14.67
C ALA A 649 -7.17 -9.08 13.27
N SER A 650 -5.88 -8.91 13.13
CA SER A 650 -5.16 -9.16 11.88
C SER A 650 -3.95 -10.08 12.09
N THR A 651 -3.67 -10.91 11.10
CA THR A 651 -2.38 -11.60 11.06
C THR A 651 -1.28 -10.61 10.69
N VAL A 652 -0.08 -10.81 11.22
CA VAL A 652 1.04 -9.88 11.04
C VAL A 652 1.41 -9.68 9.57
N HIS A 653 1.21 -10.67 8.72
CA HIS A 653 1.36 -10.52 7.27
C HIS A 653 0.47 -9.42 6.65
N LYS A 654 -0.71 -9.18 7.24
CA LYS A 654 -1.62 -8.10 6.81
C LYS A 654 -1.34 -6.76 7.49
N LEU A 655 -0.61 -6.79 8.61
CA LEU A 655 -0.16 -5.58 9.31
C LEU A 655 1.13 -5.01 8.71
N GLN A 656 1.87 -5.78 7.92
CA GLN A 656 3.10 -5.31 7.29
C GLN A 656 2.80 -4.13 6.36
N GLY A 657 3.68 -3.12 6.36
CA GLY A 657 3.46 -1.84 5.66
C GLY A 657 2.65 -0.81 6.47
N LEU A 658 1.80 -1.24 7.41
CA LEU A 658 0.95 -0.34 8.21
C LEU A 658 1.71 0.33 9.36
N SER A 659 1.21 1.52 9.75
CA SER A 659 1.52 2.16 11.04
C SER A 659 0.25 2.20 11.87
N LYS A 660 0.36 1.94 13.16
CA LYS A 660 -0.75 1.91 14.11
C LYS A 660 -0.40 2.73 15.34
N ASP A 661 -1.38 3.45 15.86
CA ASP A 661 -1.21 4.16 17.14
C ASP A 661 -1.29 3.18 18.31
N MET A 662 -2.02 2.07 18.13
CA MET A 662 -2.19 1.04 19.14
C MET A 662 -2.15 -0.37 18.54
N ILE A 663 -1.45 -1.28 19.23
CA ILE A 663 -1.40 -2.71 18.90
C ILE A 663 -1.48 -3.55 20.17
N VAL A 664 -2.35 -4.55 20.15
CA VAL A 664 -2.43 -5.60 21.17
C VAL A 664 -1.81 -6.88 20.62
N VAL A 665 -0.67 -7.28 21.14
CA VAL A 665 -0.01 -8.53 20.75
C VAL A 665 -0.68 -9.69 21.49
N ALA A 666 -1.51 -10.44 20.75
CA ALA A 666 -2.31 -11.53 21.33
C ALA A 666 -1.46 -12.78 21.63
N SER A 667 -0.46 -13.06 20.81
CA SER A 667 0.42 -14.22 20.95
C SER A 667 1.77 -13.99 20.29
N TRP A 668 2.76 -14.73 20.73
CA TRP A 668 4.10 -14.80 20.12
C TRP A 668 4.25 -16.11 19.34
N THR A 669 5.06 -16.10 18.29
CA THR A 669 5.33 -17.31 17.51
C THR A 669 6.78 -17.38 17.06
N SER A 670 7.35 -18.58 17.07
CA SER A 670 8.67 -18.86 16.49
C SER A 670 8.56 -19.43 15.07
N LYS A 671 7.36 -19.63 14.56
CA LYS A 671 7.17 -20.26 13.24
C LYS A 671 7.50 -19.34 12.08
N PHE A 672 7.42 -18.04 12.28
CA PHE A 672 7.72 -17.04 11.27
C PHE A 672 8.96 -16.24 11.68
N GLN A 673 9.99 -16.31 10.89
CA GLN A 673 11.20 -15.53 11.13
C GLN A 673 10.89 -14.03 11.03
N ASN A 674 11.50 -13.23 11.92
CA ASN A 674 11.32 -11.78 12.02
C ASN A 674 9.91 -11.32 12.42
N TRP A 675 9.07 -12.21 12.91
CA TRP A 675 7.70 -11.90 13.31
C TRP A 675 7.67 -10.82 14.40
N GLU A 676 8.51 -10.96 15.41
CA GLU A 676 8.60 -10.06 16.56
C GLU A 676 8.98 -8.65 16.14
N TYR A 677 10.00 -8.51 15.29
CA TYR A 677 10.40 -7.20 14.76
C TYR A 677 9.27 -6.59 13.93
N THR A 678 8.63 -7.38 13.08
CA THR A 678 7.54 -6.89 12.22
C THR A 678 6.39 -6.35 13.05
N VAL A 679 5.97 -7.03 14.11
CA VAL A 679 4.88 -6.58 14.98
C VAL A 679 5.25 -5.33 15.76
N LEU A 680 6.36 -5.38 16.51
CA LEU A 680 6.78 -4.28 17.35
C LEU A 680 7.02 -3.00 16.53
N SER A 681 7.50 -3.12 15.31
CA SER A 681 7.72 -1.98 14.43
C SER A 681 6.43 -1.36 13.85
N ARG A 682 5.24 -1.91 14.11
CA ARG A 682 3.96 -1.35 13.61
C ARG A 682 3.44 -0.21 14.46
N VAL A 683 3.66 -0.22 15.76
CA VAL A 683 3.20 0.83 16.67
C VAL A 683 4.18 2.01 16.69
N ARG A 684 3.65 3.22 16.88
CA ARG A 684 4.45 4.46 16.83
C ARG A 684 5.19 4.73 18.14
N THR A 685 4.57 4.40 19.26
CA THR A 685 5.09 4.65 20.61
C THR A 685 5.00 3.38 21.47
N LEU A 686 5.81 3.30 22.49
CA LEU A 686 5.74 2.21 23.47
C LEU A 686 4.37 2.19 24.19
N GLU A 687 3.79 3.34 24.44
CA GLU A 687 2.49 3.46 25.11
C GLU A 687 1.35 2.81 24.31
N GLY A 688 1.42 2.87 22.99
CA GLY A 688 0.46 2.21 22.11
C GLY A 688 0.60 0.68 22.03
N LEU A 689 1.63 0.11 22.67
CA LEU A 689 1.85 -1.34 22.69
C LEU A 689 1.18 -1.99 23.91
N PHE A 690 0.43 -3.06 23.68
CA PHE A 690 -0.16 -3.90 24.73
C PHE A 690 0.20 -5.36 24.49
N LEU A 691 0.66 -6.05 25.53
CA LEU A 691 1.05 -7.45 25.46
C LEU A 691 0.09 -8.32 26.26
N LEU A 692 -0.56 -9.30 25.61
CA LEU A 692 -1.42 -10.28 26.32
C LEU A 692 -0.62 -11.48 26.85
N LYS A 693 0.63 -11.66 26.39
CA LYS A 693 1.54 -12.72 26.84
C LYS A 693 2.92 -12.15 27.05
N ASP A 694 3.66 -12.78 27.97
CA ASP A 694 5.03 -12.41 28.26
C ASP A 694 5.95 -12.67 27.06
N ILE A 695 6.93 -11.79 26.87
CA ILE A 695 8.02 -12.00 25.93
C ILE A 695 8.97 -13.03 26.54
N ASP A 696 9.34 -14.01 25.74
CA ASP A 696 10.38 -14.97 26.15
C ASP A 696 11.71 -14.24 26.33
N MET A 697 12.24 -14.28 27.56
CA MET A 697 13.46 -13.55 27.93
C MET A 697 14.73 -14.23 27.42
N ASP A 698 14.68 -15.54 27.16
CA ASP A 698 15.85 -16.35 26.81
C ASP A 698 15.95 -16.63 25.30
N LYS A 699 14.84 -16.50 24.59
CA LYS A 699 14.80 -16.74 23.16
C LYS A 699 15.46 -15.60 22.36
N SER A 700 16.36 -15.95 21.45
CA SER A 700 16.92 -14.97 20.51
C SER A 700 15.93 -14.58 19.42
N PHE A 701 15.82 -13.27 19.19
CA PHE A 701 15.08 -12.66 18.10
C PHE A 701 16.01 -11.95 17.10
N ALA A 702 17.29 -12.26 17.15
CA ALA A 702 18.29 -11.69 16.25
C ALA A 702 17.98 -12.01 14.76
N PRO A 703 18.44 -11.17 13.83
CA PRO A 703 18.46 -11.54 12.41
C PRO A 703 19.26 -12.83 12.20
N SER A 704 18.86 -13.64 11.21
CA SER A 704 19.65 -14.82 10.82
C SER A 704 21.05 -14.43 10.38
N GLU A 705 22.01 -15.35 10.49
CA GLU A 705 23.41 -15.11 10.09
C GLU A 705 23.51 -14.75 8.59
N ILE A 706 22.69 -15.38 7.74
CA ILE A 706 22.60 -15.06 6.32
C ILE A 706 22.18 -13.61 6.14
N LEU A 707 21.17 -13.14 6.87
CA LEU A 707 20.70 -11.77 6.78
C LEU A 707 21.73 -10.77 7.32
N LYS A 708 22.45 -11.10 8.39
CA LYS A 708 23.57 -10.28 8.91
C LYS A 708 24.69 -10.14 7.88
N LYS A 709 25.07 -11.25 7.24
CA LYS A 709 26.08 -11.26 6.16
C LYS A 709 25.61 -10.38 5.00
N TYR A 710 24.35 -10.50 4.61
CA TYR A 710 23.76 -9.69 3.55
C TYR A 710 23.74 -8.20 3.91
N PHE A 711 23.34 -7.83 5.13
CA PHE A 711 23.38 -6.42 5.58
C PHE A 711 24.80 -5.83 5.54
N LYS A 712 25.81 -6.60 5.90
CA LYS A 712 27.22 -6.16 5.78
C LYS A 712 27.57 -5.91 4.30
N LYS A 713 27.17 -6.80 3.39
CA LYS A 713 27.39 -6.66 1.94
C LYS A 713 26.74 -5.38 1.40
N ILE A 714 25.44 -5.16 1.64
CA ILE A 714 24.73 -4.00 1.09
C ILE A 714 25.21 -2.67 1.68
N ARG A 715 25.65 -2.61 2.93
CA ARG A 715 26.27 -1.42 3.50
C ARG A 715 27.57 -1.06 2.78
N THR A 716 28.39 -2.05 2.49
CA THR A 716 29.62 -1.83 1.71
C THR A 716 29.29 -1.35 0.28
N MET A 717 28.24 -1.88 -0.33
CA MET A 717 27.79 -1.42 -1.65
C MET A 717 27.30 0.03 -1.60
N GLU A 718 26.47 0.38 -0.60
CA GLU A 718 25.98 1.75 -0.40
C GLU A 718 27.13 2.73 -0.21
N SER A 719 28.04 2.46 0.75
CA SER A 719 29.18 3.35 1.05
C SER A 719 30.02 3.61 -0.19
N LYS A 720 30.40 2.55 -0.92
CA LYS A 720 31.16 2.68 -2.18
C LYS A 720 30.42 3.52 -3.23
N PHE A 721 29.12 3.32 -3.37
CA PHE A 721 28.30 4.08 -4.32
C PHE A 721 28.25 5.56 -3.94
N LEU A 722 27.94 5.87 -2.68
CA LEU A 722 27.81 7.25 -2.19
C LEU A 722 29.15 8.01 -2.24
N GLU A 723 30.25 7.38 -1.82
CA GLU A 723 31.60 7.94 -1.92
C GLU A 723 32.00 8.25 -3.37
N LYS A 724 31.78 7.28 -4.28
CA LYS A 724 32.06 7.46 -5.70
C LYS A 724 31.24 8.59 -6.30
N ARG A 725 29.95 8.68 -5.94
CA ARG A 725 29.04 9.73 -6.38
C ARG A 725 29.51 11.10 -5.86
N LYS A 726 29.78 11.22 -4.56
CA LYS A 726 30.28 12.47 -3.93
C LYS A 726 31.57 12.95 -4.61
N LYS A 727 32.52 12.05 -4.83
CA LYS A 727 33.76 12.39 -5.51
C LYS A 727 33.51 12.91 -6.93
N LYS A 728 32.74 12.17 -7.74
CA LYS A 728 32.41 12.58 -9.11
C LYS A 728 31.72 13.95 -9.16
N MET A 729 30.79 14.22 -8.25
CA MET A 729 30.10 15.50 -8.16
C MET A 729 31.09 16.62 -7.85
N THR A 730 31.94 16.44 -6.83
CA THR A 730 32.97 17.43 -6.46
C THR A 730 33.90 17.73 -7.61
N ASP A 731 34.42 16.71 -8.29
CA ASP A 731 35.35 16.86 -9.42
C ASP A 731 34.68 17.58 -10.60
N TYR A 732 33.43 17.19 -10.95
CA TYR A 732 32.67 17.81 -12.04
C TYR A 732 32.41 19.31 -11.81
N TYR A 733 31.88 19.67 -10.64
CA TYR A 733 31.57 21.09 -10.37
C TYR A 733 32.83 21.93 -10.18
N LYS A 734 33.94 21.36 -9.69
CA LYS A 734 35.24 22.05 -9.66
C LYS A 734 35.73 22.37 -11.10
N GLN A 735 35.64 21.40 -11.99
CA GLN A 735 36.00 21.63 -13.41
C GLN A 735 35.08 22.65 -14.08
N LYS A 736 33.77 22.60 -13.80
CA LYS A 736 32.79 23.53 -14.38
C LYS A 736 33.01 24.96 -13.89
N ARG A 737 33.45 25.15 -12.63
CA ARG A 737 33.84 26.48 -12.09
C ARG A 737 35.10 27.00 -12.78
N ASN A 738 36.15 26.16 -12.95
CA ASN A 738 37.41 26.56 -13.61
C ASN A 738 37.25 26.88 -15.10
N LYS A 739 36.25 26.33 -15.78
CA LYS A 739 35.93 26.65 -17.20
C LYS A 739 35.15 27.98 -17.33
N ARG A 740 34.55 28.49 -16.24
CA ARG A 740 33.81 29.77 -16.23
C ARG A 740 34.65 30.97 -15.75
N SER A 741 35.72 30.71 -14.97
CA SER A 741 36.78 31.68 -14.67
C SER A 741 37.79 31.75 -15.82
#